data_1b57e652fcdd40e642f2ac93dd6739c6
#
_entry.id   1b57e652fcdd40e642f2ac93dd6739c6
#
_cell.length_a   1.000
_cell.length_b   1.000
_cell.length_c   1.000
_cell.angle_alpha   90.00
_cell.angle_beta   90.00
_cell.angle_gamma   90.00
#
_symmetry.space_group_name_H-M   'P 1'
#
loop_
_entity.id
_entity.type
_entity.pdbx_description
1 polymer ?
#
loop_
_entity_poly.entity_id
_entity_poly.type
_entity_poly.pdbx_seq_one_letter_code
_entity_poly.pdbx_strand_id
1 'polypeptide(L)'
;MKNLVFLLPLMLLAGCGGCRRQAAVPGGGNSQWQESNPQWQEELLTYAIENLNQMEKYQTQETFFSIFRQIYSLQEAFADKDKKKSLDTLAVAWPESEMFNQILDRLNQWIRSQPPPGEWKPDGLVETLPESLKELPIVKGLGNREFSAFDGYSLLEAAYLRDVALWARGDALDDLSRAKNLFNWTIRNIQLEEDDKDRVPLFPWESLLFGRATAMERAWIFILLARQQGLDAAILALADEADKTAVAGEIKPLRPWCAAVLIDGNAYLFDPLLGMPIPGKDGIRHDAQGRLELHPATLAEILADQSLLKRLDIDSKQTYPVKQADLRNLVALVEASPASLSYRMKLIESRLAGKQKMSLTTSATAQAEHWKSVPGIGRTELWLMPYETIRRRSQLTPQDILGQLGEFMRFYALPDAPLAKGRLLHIKGLFSGQEGATWFYQLARPPFEELELLSQLPSIQDLDKMKQDLAKMKNELVKANNDPSTAPSPFLQSQKQELDEKMADVNLAKMAKKLEEEYTDILIKIPKFKSEEEKKNAMAVFQRQAMHMMKTNIRYGKEDATYWLALVVFDRGNYSSAEDYLSKRILERTPNSPWRHGALFNLAQTVEAAGQIERAAMIYQSDTEAPDAYGRLLRARWLLEKDGQ
;
A
#
# COMPACT_ATOMS: atom_id res chain seq x y z
N MET A 1 -2.04 -17.34 -18.44
CA MET A 1 -1.28 -17.35 -19.72
C MET A 1 -0.15 -18.37 -19.62
N LYS A 2 -0.33 -19.54 -20.18
CA LYS A 2 0.67 -20.62 -20.21
C LYS A 2 1.69 -20.33 -21.30
N ASN A 3 2.95 -20.68 -21.03
CA ASN A 3 4.13 -20.71 -21.89
C ASN A 3 4.87 -19.39 -22.09
N LEU A 4 5.86 -19.16 -21.25
CA LEU A 4 7.17 -18.60 -21.66
C LEU A 4 8.26 -19.16 -20.74
N VAL A 5 8.59 -20.46 -20.96
CA VAL A 5 9.85 -21.04 -20.48
C VAL A 5 10.85 -20.80 -21.60
N PHE A 6 11.77 -19.88 -21.42
CA PHE A 6 12.98 -19.82 -22.22
C PHE A 6 14.20 -20.06 -21.34
N LEU A 7 14.78 -21.22 -21.56
CA LEU A 7 16.12 -21.61 -21.11
C LEU A 7 17.15 -20.66 -21.74
N LEU A 8 17.88 -19.96 -20.90
CA LEU A 8 19.18 -19.35 -21.27
C LEU A 8 20.24 -19.93 -20.35
N PRO A 9 21.42 -20.31 -20.90
CA PRO A 9 22.45 -21.05 -20.16
C PRO A 9 23.19 -20.18 -19.17
N LEU A 10 23.47 -20.79 -18.02
CA LEU A 10 24.32 -20.34 -16.93
C LEU A 10 25.70 -19.87 -17.40
N MET A 11 26.25 -18.87 -16.74
CA MET A 11 27.61 -18.92 -16.20
C MET A 11 27.94 -17.88 -15.14
N LEU A 12 28.48 -18.43 -14.09
CA LEU A 12 29.28 -17.93 -12.99
C LEU A 12 30.04 -16.62 -13.19
N LEU A 13 29.97 -15.73 -12.18
CA LEU A 13 31.16 -15.02 -11.70
C LEU A 13 31.13 -14.86 -10.18
N ALA A 14 32.20 -15.42 -9.62
CA ALA A 14 32.60 -15.23 -8.25
C ALA A 14 33.18 -13.84 -8.03
N GLY A 15 32.82 -13.25 -6.91
CA GLY A 15 33.69 -12.42 -6.10
C GLY A 15 34.04 -11.03 -6.62
N CYS A 16 33.38 -10.02 -6.03
CA CYS A 16 34.13 -8.83 -5.63
C CYS A 16 33.62 -8.40 -4.27
N GLY A 17 34.50 -8.52 -3.29
CA GLY A 17 34.31 -8.03 -1.94
C GLY A 17 33.91 -6.56 -1.95
N GLY A 18 32.80 -6.25 -1.28
CA GLY A 18 32.30 -4.92 -1.11
C GLY A 18 33.35 -4.01 -0.50
N CYS A 19 33.79 -3.02 -1.25
CA CYS A 19 34.37 -1.83 -0.65
C CYS A 19 33.26 -1.09 0.11
N ARG A 20 33.13 -1.39 1.39
CA ARG A 20 32.49 -0.47 2.33
C ARG A 20 33.30 0.83 2.31
N ARG A 21 32.91 1.80 1.52
CA ARG A 21 33.30 3.18 1.77
C ARG A 21 32.55 3.63 3.02
N GLN A 22 33.18 3.49 4.16
CA GLN A 22 32.83 4.27 5.33
C GLN A 22 32.92 5.75 4.90
N ALA A 23 31.78 6.45 4.93
CA ALA A 23 31.79 7.89 4.91
C ALA A 23 32.64 8.34 6.11
N ALA A 24 33.78 8.97 5.86
CA ALA A 24 34.67 9.46 6.88
C ALA A 24 33.91 10.50 7.71
N VAL A 25 33.66 10.18 8.99
CA VAL A 25 33.25 11.15 9.99
C VAL A 25 34.44 12.08 10.20
N PRO A 26 34.31 13.40 10.05
CA PRO A 26 35.39 14.34 10.33
C PRO A 26 35.66 14.36 11.84
N GLY A 27 36.84 14.00 12.24
CA GLY A 27 37.36 14.22 13.58
C GLY A 27 37.50 12.96 14.43
N GLY A 28 38.72 12.50 14.61
CA GLY A 28 39.11 11.48 15.57
C GLY A 28 38.88 11.95 17.01
N GLY A 29 37.69 11.65 17.53
CA GLY A 29 37.35 11.73 18.94
C GLY A 29 37.03 10.33 19.46
N ASN A 30 37.46 10.00 20.65
CA ASN A 30 37.27 8.71 21.34
C ASN A 30 35.88 8.12 21.10
N SER A 31 35.78 6.94 20.48
CA SER A 31 34.53 6.24 20.20
C SER A 31 33.65 6.05 21.46
N GLN A 32 34.24 5.84 22.62
CA GLN A 32 33.54 5.75 23.91
C GLN A 32 32.86 7.06 24.34
N TRP A 33 33.39 8.24 23.92
CA TRP A 33 32.80 9.54 24.26
C TRP A 33 31.56 9.85 23.44
N GLN A 34 31.53 9.40 22.18
CA GLN A 34 30.37 9.55 21.30
C GLN A 34 29.19 8.66 21.73
N GLU A 35 29.44 7.42 22.15
CA GLU A 35 28.41 6.48 22.60
C GLU A 35 27.69 6.91 23.90
N SER A 36 28.32 7.72 24.74
CA SER A 36 27.76 8.21 26.00
C SER A 36 27.14 9.62 25.95
N ASN A 37 27.17 10.29 24.78
CA ASN A 37 26.62 11.63 24.63
C ASN A 37 25.11 11.59 24.33
N PRO A 38 24.22 12.03 25.24
CA PRO A 38 22.76 12.02 25.02
C PRO A 38 22.32 12.82 23.79
N GLN A 39 23.00 13.91 23.46
CA GLN A 39 22.69 14.74 22.30
C GLN A 39 22.94 13.98 20.98
N TRP A 40 24.05 13.26 20.90
CA TRP A 40 24.34 12.43 19.73
C TRP A 40 23.34 11.29 19.55
N GLN A 41 22.89 10.67 20.65
CA GLN A 41 21.84 9.64 20.60
C GLN A 41 20.52 10.20 20.08
N GLU A 42 20.13 11.38 20.51
CA GLU A 42 18.92 12.07 20.04
C GLU A 42 19.05 12.45 18.56
N GLU A 43 20.21 12.90 18.10
CA GLU A 43 20.49 13.20 16.70
C GLU A 43 20.34 11.97 15.79
N LEU A 44 20.79 10.78 16.23
CA LEU A 44 20.63 9.53 15.46
C LEU A 44 19.17 9.15 15.25
N LEU A 45 18.36 9.21 16.31
CA LEU A 45 16.93 8.91 16.23
C LEU A 45 16.20 9.97 15.40
N THR A 46 16.48 11.24 15.64
CA THR A 46 15.90 12.37 14.89
C THR A 46 16.18 12.21 13.40
N TYR A 47 17.45 11.97 13.02
CA TYR A 47 17.81 11.73 11.63
C TYR A 47 17.00 10.59 11.01
N ALA A 48 16.92 9.44 11.70
CA ALA A 48 16.21 8.29 11.18
C ALA A 48 14.72 8.58 10.96
N ILE A 49 14.04 9.18 11.96
CA ILE A 49 12.60 9.46 11.90
C ILE A 49 12.27 10.58 10.91
N GLU A 50 13.09 11.63 10.81
CA GLU A 50 12.87 12.71 9.85
C GLU A 50 13.01 12.22 8.41
N ASN A 51 14.01 11.39 8.10
CA ASN A 51 14.18 10.83 6.77
C ASN A 51 13.11 9.78 6.44
N LEU A 52 12.68 8.96 7.42
CA LEU A 52 11.55 8.06 7.27
C LEU A 52 10.26 8.83 6.90
N ASN A 53 10.03 9.97 7.53
CA ASN A 53 8.88 10.82 7.25
C ASN A 53 8.98 11.58 5.91
N GLN A 54 10.10 11.50 5.20
CA GLN A 54 10.34 12.19 3.94
C GLN A 54 10.73 11.23 2.81
N MET A 55 10.30 9.97 2.90
CA MET A 55 10.68 8.92 1.94
C MET A 55 10.32 9.27 0.50
N GLU A 56 9.31 10.10 0.25
CA GLU A 56 8.99 10.57 -1.10
C GLU A 56 10.13 11.34 -1.78
N LYS A 57 10.99 12.01 -1.00
CA LYS A 57 12.14 12.76 -1.55
C LYS A 57 13.25 11.86 -2.08
N TYR A 58 13.31 10.62 -1.59
CA TYR A 58 14.35 9.65 -1.92
C TYR A 58 13.91 8.64 -2.98
N GLN A 59 12.71 8.80 -3.52
CA GLN A 59 12.24 7.95 -4.61
C GLN A 59 12.90 8.38 -5.92
N THR A 60 13.69 7.48 -6.48
CA THR A 60 14.46 7.73 -7.71
C THR A 60 14.36 6.55 -8.65
N GLN A 61 14.72 6.77 -9.90
CA GLN A 61 14.81 5.72 -10.90
C GLN A 61 15.89 4.65 -10.58
N GLU A 62 16.87 4.97 -9.74
CA GLU A 62 17.86 3.98 -9.29
C GLU A 62 17.19 2.76 -8.63
N THR A 63 16.04 2.95 -8.00
CA THR A 63 15.25 1.86 -7.44
C THR A 63 14.77 0.90 -8.55
N PHE A 64 14.38 1.40 -9.72
CA PHE A 64 14.03 0.54 -10.86
C PHE A 64 15.20 -0.35 -11.27
N PHE A 65 16.38 0.23 -11.39
CA PHE A 65 17.58 -0.53 -11.75
C PHE A 65 18.03 -1.49 -10.64
N SER A 66 17.81 -1.12 -9.37
CA SER A 66 18.06 -2.01 -8.25
C SER A 66 17.15 -3.23 -8.29
N ILE A 67 15.84 -3.04 -8.47
CA ILE A 67 14.86 -4.13 -8.63
C ILE A 67 15.21 -4.99 -9.84
N PHE A 68 15.58 -4.37 -10.96
CA PHE A 68 15.97 -5.08 -12.17
C PHE A 68 17.19 -5.99 -11.92
N ARG A 69 18.22 -5.49 -11.23
CA ARG A 69 19.38 -6.29 -10.81
C ARG A 69 18.99 -7.44 -9.87
N GLN A 70 18.08 -7.19 -8.93
CA GLN A 70 17.56 -8.23 -8.04
C GLN A 70 16.83 -9.32 -8.81
N ILE A 71 15.94 -8.97 -9.74
CA ILE A 71 15.23 -9.94 -10.59
C ILE A 71 16.23 -10.82 -11.34
N TYR A 72 17.25 -10.21 -11.92
CA TYR A 72 18.28 -10.95 -12.65
C TYR A 72 19.10 -11.88 -11.75
N SER A 73 19.58 -11.38 -10.61
CA SER A 73 20.35 -12.18 -9.63
C SER A 73 19.53 -13.35 -9.07
N LEU A 74 18.22 -13.16 -8.86
CA LEU A 74 17.31 -14.21 -8.41
C LEU A 74 17.13 -15.29 -9.48
N GLN A 75 16.95 -14.91 -10.74
CA GLN A 75 16.85 -15.87 -11.83
C GLN A 75 18.10 -16.77 -11.90
N GLU A 76 19.30 -16.20 -11.70
CA GLU A 76 20.54 -16.96 -11.61
C GLU A 76 20.59 -17.88 -10.36
N ALA A 77 20.21 -17.33 -9.20
CA ALA A 77 20.23 -18.10 -7.95
C ALA A 77 19.24 -19.25 -7.95
N PHE A 78 18.08 -19.10 -8.59
CA PHE A 78 17.07 -20.15 -8.72
C PHE A 78 17.47 -21.22 -9.74
N ALA A 79 18.33 -20.90 -10.69
CA ALA A 79 18.92 -21.89 -11.59
C ALA A 79 19.97 -22.76 -10.92
N ASP A 80 20.57 -22.30 -9.81
CA ASP A 80 21.60 -23.00 -9.04
C ASP A 80 21.01 -23.60 -7.75
N LYS A 81 20.95 -24.94 -7.69
CA LYS A 81 20.37 -25.69 -6.54
C LYS A 81 21.09 -25.43 -5.22
N ASP A 82 22.38 -25.12 -5.25
CA ASP A 82 23.20 -24.91 -4.05
C ASP A 82 23.02 -23.50 -3.46
N LYS A 83 22.70 -22.51 -4.30
CA LYS A 83 22.42 -21.13 -3.87
C LYS A 83 21.01 -20.94 -3.32
N LYS A 84 20.08 -21.83 -3.67
CA LYS A 84 18.66 -21.74 -3.26
C LYS A 84 18.44 -21.74 -1.74
N LYS A 85 19.38 -22.29 -0.95
CA LYS A 85 19.27 -22.43 0.52
C LYS A 85 19.62 -21.16 1.31
N SER A 86 20.23 -20.14 0.69
CA SER A 86 20.78 -18.98 1.40
C SER A 86 20.01 -17.67 1.19
N LEU A 87 18.89 -17.72 0.47
CA LEU A 87 18.09 -16.53 0.20
C LEU A 87 17.19 -16.22 1.40
N ASP A 88 17.43 -15.07 2.03
CA ASP A 88 16.46 -14.45 2.92
C ASP A 88 15.32 -13.90 2.07
N THR A 89 14.26 -14.72 1.90
CA THR A 89 13.15 -14.44 1.02
C THR A 89 12.34 -13.19 1.41
N LEU A 90 12.35 -12.82 2.69
CA LEU A 90 11.69 -11.59 3.14
C LEU A 90 12.43 -10.33 2.68
N ALA A 91 13.76 -10.34 2.76
CA ALA A 91 14.58 -9.21 2.34
C ALA A 91 14.59 -9.02 0.82
N VAL A 92 14.45 -10.12 0.07
CA VAL A 92 14.49 -10.11 -1.41
C VAL A 92 13.22 -9.57 -2.05
N ALA A 93 12.08 -9.68 -1.37
CA ALA A 93 10.78 -9.25 -1.92
C ALA A 93 10.52 -7.73 -1.82
N TRP A 94 11.45 -6.96 -1.23
CA TRP A 94 11.26 -5.53 -1.00
C TRP A 94 12.36 -4.69 -1.66
N PRO A 95 12.00 -3.62 -2.39
CA PRO A 95 12.99 -2.73 -2.99
C PRO A 95 13.63 -1.86 -1.91
N GLU A 96 14.87 -2.18 -1.55
CA GLU A 96 15.64 -1.38 -0.60
C GLU A 96 16.28 -0.16 -1.31
N SER A 97 16.02 1.04 -0.79
CA SER A 97 16.75 2.23 -1.18
C SER A 97 17.97 2.45 -0.28
N GLU A 98 18.97 3.16 -0.77
CA GLU A 98 20.15 3.51 0.05
C GLU A 98 19.75 4.29 1.31
N MET A 99 18.78 5.19 1.21
CA MET A 99 18.27 5.95 2.36
C MET A 99 17.60 5.03 3.40
N PHE A 100 16.83 4.02 2.96
CA PHE A 100 16.21 3.06 3.86
C PHE A 100 17.27 2.29 4.68
N ASN A 101 18.35 1.86 4.04
CA ASN A 101 19.46 1.20 4.72
C ASN A 101 20.18 2.15 5.69
N GLN A 102 20.37 3.43 5.32
CA GLN A 102 20.92 4.43 6.23
C GLN A 102 20.04 4.66 7.46
N ILE A 103 18.72 4.70 7.28
CA ILE A 103 17.77 4.81 8.41
C ILE A 103 17.95 3.63 9.37
N LEU A 104 17.99 2.40 8.86
CA LEU A 104 18.20 1.19 9.67
C LEU A 104 19.54 1.22 10.41
N ASP A 105 20.61 1.63 9.74
CA ASP A 105 21.94 1.76 10.37
C ASP A 105 21.92 2.78 11.51
N ARG A 106 21.25 3.92 11.36
CA ARG A 106 21.12 4.94 12.43
C ARG A 106 20.27 4.44 13.59
N LEU A 107 19.16 3.76 13.30
CA LEU A 107 18.34 3.13 14.34
C LEU A 107 19.13 2.06 15.11
N ASN A 108 19.94 1.26 14.42
CA ASN A 108 20.78 0.25 15.04
C ASN A 108 21.92 0.86 15.88
N GLN A 109 22.51 1.97 15.44
CA GLN A 109 23.46 2.73 16.25
C GLN A 109 22.78 3.32 17.49
N TRP A 110 21.60 3.91 17.32
CA TRP A 110 20.83 4.49 18.42
C TRP A 110 20.44 3.47 19.48
N ILE A 111 19.87 2.32 19.08
CA ILE A 111 19.38 1.34 20.06
C ILE A 111 20.52 0.67 20.84
N ARG A 112 21.71 0.53 20.23
CA ARG A 112 22.89 0.00 20.94
C ARG A 112 23.34 0.92 22.07
N SER A 113 23.12 2.24 21.95
CA SER A 113 23.42 3.22 22.97
C SER A 113 22.40 3.25 24.11
N GLN A 114 21.21 2.66 23.92
CA GLN A 114 20.17 2.62 24.96
C GLN A 114 20.46 1.55 26.01
N PRO A 115 19.92 1.65 27.23
CA PRO A 115 20.07 0.61 28.24
C PRO A 115 19.43 -0.71 27.76
N PRO A 116 19.91 -1.84 28.25
CA PRO A 116 19.32 -3.15 27.94
C PRO A 116 17.87 -3.24 28.46
N PRO A 117 17.05 -4.17 27.92
CA PRO A 117 15.60 -4.23 28.20
C PRO A 117 15.23 -4.53 29.66
N GLY A 118 16.18 -4.87 30.54
CA GLY A 118 15.90 -5.14 31.95
C GLY A 118 14.93 -6.31 32.12
N GLU A 119 13.83 -6.08 32.84
CA GLU A 119 12.79 -7.08 33.10
C GLU A 119 11.69 -7.12 32.03
N TRP A 120 11.91 -6.53 30.84
CA TRP A 120 10.91 -6.56 29.77
C TRP A 120 10.54 -7.99 29.39
N LYS A 121 9.23 -8.22 29.22
CA LYS A 121 8.67 -9.49 28.79
C LYS A 121 7.71 -9.25 27.63
N PRO A 122 7.58 -10.22 26.70
CA PRO A 122 6.55 -10.18 25.67
C PRO A 122 5.13 -10.12 26.27
N ASP A 123 4.17 -9.61 25.52
CA ASP A 123 2.77 -9.64 25.90
C ASP A 123 2.28 -11.10 26.09
N GLY A 124 1.47 -11.32 27.15
CA GLY A 124 1.03 -12.68 27.52
C GLY A 124 0.23 -13.40 26.45
N LEU A 125 -0.47 -12.69 25.57
CA LEU A 125 -1.21 -13.31 24.46
C LEU A 125 -0.31 -13.97 23.41
N VAL A 126 0.98 -13.63 23.33
CA VAL A 126 1.93 -14.32 22.44
C VAL A 126 2.02 -15.81 22.76
N GLU A 127 1.85 -16.19 24.03
CA GLU A 127 1.88 -17.59 24.45
C GLU A 127 0.68 -18.41 23.92
N THR A 128 -0.39 -17.74 23.47
CA THR A 128 -1.57 -18.40 22.88
C THR A 128 -1.41 -18.72 21.40
N LEU A 129 -0.35 -18.22 20.75
CA LEU A 129 -0.08 -18.51 19.34
C LEU A 129 0.13 -20.02 19.12
N PRO A 130 -0.27 -20.54 17.95
CA PRO A 130 0.13 -21.86 17.48
C PRO A 130 1.65 -22.04 17.51
N GLU A 131 2.13 -23.22 17.83
CA GLU A 131 3.57 -23.49 17.93
C GLU A 131 4.33 -23.13 16.65
N SER A 132 3.74 -23.45 15.49
CA SER A 132 4.32 -23.10 14.18
C SER A 132 4.53 -21.60 13.97
N LEU A 133 3.73 -20.74 14.61
CA LEU A 133 3.86 -19.29 14.54
C LEU A 133 4.80 -18.73 15.62
N LYS A 134 4.86 -19.37 16.79
CA LYS A 134 5.87 -19.03 17.82
C LYS A 134 7.30 -19.26 17.32
N GLU A 135 7.50 -20.28 16.48
CA GLU A 135 8.80 -20.63 15.90
C GLU A 135 9.32 -19.60 14.87
N LEU A 136 8.49 -18.67 14.41
CA LEU A 136 8.94 -17.62 13.50
C LEU A 136 10.08 -16.81 14.11
N PRO A 137 11.19 -16.59 13.38
CA PRO A 137 12.35 -15.85 13.89
C PRO A 137 12.01 -14.48 14.47
N ILE A 138 11.03 -13.79 13.86
CA ILE A 138 10.59 -12.47 14.32
C ILE A 138 9.83 -12.54 15.64
N VAL A 139 9.08 -13.62 15.90
CA VAL A 139 8.37 -13.82 17.18
C VAL A 139 9.37 -14.18 18.28
N LYS A 140 10.33 -15.06 18.01
CA LYS A 140 11.45 -15.35 18.94
C LYS A 140 12.30 -14.11 19.23
N GLY A 141 12.39 -13.19 18.28
CA GLY A 141 13.16 -11.96 18.35
C GLY A 141 12.44 -10.74 18.92
N LEU A 142 11.29 -10.87 19.60
CA LEU A 142 10.55 -9.74 20.15
C LEU A 142 11.38 -8.88 21.13
N GLY A 143 12.25 -9.50 21.92
CA GLY A 143 13.18 -8.84 22.84
C GLY A 143 14.47 -8.32 22.21
N ASN A 144 14.73 -8.58 20.93
CA ASN A 144 15.97 -8.18 20.27
C ASN A 144 16.13 -6.66 20.21
N ARG A 145 17.39 -6.23 20.25
CA ARG A 145 17.82 -4.82 20.18
C ARG A 145 18.37 -4.45 18.80
N GLU A 146 18.06 -5.17 17.78
CA GLU A 146 18.49 -4.90 16.43
C GLU A 146 17.28 -4.75 15.51
N PHE A 147 17.25 -3.66 14.74
CA PHE A 147 16.23 -3.41 13.74
C PHE A 147 16.57 -4.16 12.46
N SER A 148 15.65 -4.96 12.00
CA SER A 148 15.68 -5.61 10.69
C SER A 148 15.00 -4.75 9.62
N ALA A 149 15.09 -5.14 8.35
CA ALA A 149 14.34 -4.52 7.28
C ALA A 149 12.82 -4.58 7.55
N PHE A 150 12.31 -5.68 8.11
CA PHE A 150 10.91 -5.81 8.51
C PHE A 150 10.49 -4.72 9.51
N ASP A 151 11.34 -4.43 10.50
CA ASP A 151 11.07 -3.34 11.46
C ASP A 151 11.07 -1.98 10.79
N GLY A 152 11.97 -1.75 9.84
CA GLY A 152 11.99 -0.51 9.05
C GLY A 152 10.72 -0.31 8.25
N TYR A 153 10.21 -1.36 7.61
CA TYR A 153 8.92 -1.29 6.90
C TYR A 153 7.74 -1.13 7.85
N SER A 154 7.78 -1.72 9.04
CA SER A 154 6.75 -1.51 10.06
C SER A 154 6.74 -0.07 10.60
N LEU A 155 7.90 0.57 10.72
CA LEU A 155 8.00 2.00 11.05
C LEU A 155 7.45 2.88 9.92
N LEU A 156 7.76 2.54 8.66
CA LEU A 156 7.24 3.24 7.48
C LEU A 156 5.72 3.10 7.37
N GLU A 157 5.20 1.89 7.62
CA GLU A 157 3.77 1.59 7.71
C GLU A 157 3.08 2.47 8.75
N ALA A 158 3.63 2.54 9.97
CA ALA A 158 3.07 3.37 11.03
C ALA A 158 3.06 4.85 10.67
N ALA A 159 4.12 5.35 10.00
CA ALA A 159 4.17 6.72 9.51
C ALA A 159 3.09 6.99 8.43
N TYR A 160 2.89 6.08 7.49
CA TYR A 160 1.84 6.18 6.47
C TYR A 160 0.44 6.15 7.09
N LEU A 161 0.20 5.22 8.02
CA LEU A 161 -1.08 5.09 8.71
C LEU A 161 -1.40 6.33 9.56
N ARG A 162 -0.41 6.90 10.26
CA ARG A 162 -0.54 8.17 10.97
C ARG A 162 -0.97 9.29 10.03
N ASP A 163 -0.25 9.43 8.91
CA ASP A 163 -0.50 10.50 7.96
C ASP A 163 -1.90 10.38 7.36
N VAL A 164 -2.29 9.19 6.90
CA VAL A 164 -3.65 8.91 6.45
C VAL A 164 -4.68 9.24 7.52
N ALA A 165 -4.50 8.74 8.75
CA ALA A 165 -5.45 8.92 9.84
C ALA A 165 -5.64 10.40 10.21
N LEU A 166 -4.61 11.22 10.06
CA LEU A 166 -4.68 12.65 10.35
C LEU A 166 -5.57 13.42 9.36
N TRP A 167 -5.49 13.14 8.07
CA TRP A 167 -6.30 13.88 7.10
C TRP A 167 -7.62 13.18 6.76
N ALA A 168 -7.64 11.84 6.73
CA ALA A 168 -8.84 11.09 6.39
C ALA A 168 -9.96 11.18 7.44
N ARG A 169 -9.63 11.43 8.72
CA ARG A 169 -10.64 11.73 9.74
C ARG A 169 -11.43 13.00 9.45
N GLY A 170 -10.93 13.90 8.59
CA GLY A 170 -11.51 15.20 8.33
C GLY A 170 -11.64 16.04 9.60
N ASP A 171 -12.74 16.81 9.68
CA ASP A 171 -13.05 17.67 10.82
C ASP A 171 -13.88 16.95 11.92
N ALA A 172 -13.92 15.61 11.90
CA ALA A 172 -14.67 14.82 12.87
C ALA A 172 -14.14 15.03 14.30
N LEU A 173 -15.03 15.42 15.20
CA LEU A 173 -14.70 15.72 16.60
C LEU A 173 -14.91 14.50 17.51
N ASP A 174 -15.92 13.69 17.24
CA ASP A 174 -16.25 12.49 17.99
C ASP A 174 -15.63 11.22 17.40
N ASP A 175 -15.48 10.20 18.22
CA ASP A 175 -14.82 8.96 17.87
C ASP A 175 -15.56 8.15 16.81
N LEU A 176 -16.90 8.14 16.84
CA LEU A 176 -17.70 7.40 15.86
C LEU A 176 -17.59 8.03 14.47
N SER A 177 -17.65 9.35 14.39
CA SER A 177 -17.43 10.07 13.12
C SER A 177 -16.03 9.88 12.58
N ARG A 178 -15.00 9.87 13.46
CA ARG A 178 -13.62 9.53 13.06
C ARG A 178 -13.55 8.11 12.49
N ALA A 179 -14.10 7.12 13.19
CA ALA A 179 -14.12 5.73 12.73
C ALA A 179 -14.84 5.57 11.37
N LYS A 180 -16.01 6.21 11.19
CA LYS A 180 -16.75 6.23 9.92
C LYS A 180 -15.91 6.82 8.78
N ASN A 181 -15.25 7.95 9.01
CA ASN A 181 -14.43 8.61 8.01
C ASN A 181 -13.21 7.76 7.60
N LEU A 182 -12.53 7.14 8.57
CA LEU A 182 -11.39 6.24 8.32
C LEU A 182 -11.83 4.99 7.56
N PHE A 183 -12.98 4.42 7.90
CA PHE A 183 -13.53 3.28 7.17
C PHE A 183 -13.89 3.66 5.73
N ASN A 184 -14.62 4.76 5.53
CA ASN A 184 -14.98 5.25 4.20
C ASN A 184 -13.74 5.55 3.34
N TRP A 185 -12.70 6.11 3.95
CA TRP A 185 -11.42 6.31 3.27
C TRP A 185 -10.83 4.96 2.83
N THR A 186 -10.79 3.98 3.72
CA THR A 186 -10.24 2.65 3.42
C THR A 186 -10.95 2.02 2.23
N ILE A 187 -12.29 2.03 2.23
CA ILE A 187 -13.09 1.42 1.15
C ILE A 187 -12.88 2.15 -0.18
N ARG A 188 -12.80 3.48 -0.18
CA ARG A 188 -12.64 4.27 -1.40
C ARG A 188 -11.23 4.18 -1.98
N ASN A 189 -10.21 4.19 -1.13
CA ASN A 189 -8.80 4.28 -1.56
C ASN A 189 -8.13 2.92 -1.78
N ILE A 190 -8.70 1.85 -1.25
CA ILE A 190 -8.18 0.49 -1.36
C ILE A 190 -9.21 -0.37 -2.09
N GLN A 191 -8.97 -0.67 -3.37
CA GLN A 191 -9.85 -1.53 -4.16
C GLN A 191 -9.93 -2.94 -3.56
N LEU A 192 -11.12 -3.53 -3.50
CA LEU A 192 -11.30 -4.92 -3.06
C LEU A 192 -10.79 -5.88 -4.14
N GLU A 193 -9.99 -6.85 -3.70
CA GLU A 193 -9.58 -8.02 -4.49
C GLU A 193 -10.20 -9.29 -3.92
N GLU A 194 -10.37 -10.29 -4.77
CA GLU A 194 -10.78 -11.63 -4.33
C GLU A 194 -9.70 -12.25 -3.45
N ASP A 195 -10.15 -13.01 -2.44
CA ASP A 195 -9.26 -13.78 -1.57
C ASP A 195 -8.94 -15.13 -2.22
N ASP A 196 -8.00 -15.11 -3.16
CA ASP A 196 -7.49 -16.33 -3.81
C ASP A 196 -6.42 -16.96 -2.92
N LYS A 197 -6.47 -18.29 -2.77
CA LYS A 197 -5.50 -19.06 -1.98
C LYS A 197 -4.07 -18.94 -2.51
N ASP A 198 -3.92 -18.77 -3.82
CA ASP A 198 -2.63 -18.65 -4.49
C ASP A 198 -2.11 -17.22 -4.51
N ARG A 199 -2.92 -16.24 -4.07
CA ARG A 199 -2.51 -14.85 -3.97
C ARG A 199 -1.46 -14.66 -2.87
N VAL A 200 -0.43 -13.89 -3.17
CA VAL A 200 0.54 -13.47 -2.16
C VAL A 200 -0.12 -12.46 -1.22
N PRO A 201 -0.18 -12.72 0.11
CA PRO A 201 -0.79 -11.78 1.03
C PRO A 201 0.04 -10.51 1.13
N LEU A 202 -0.65 -9.36 1.23
CA LEU A 202 -0.02 -8.04 1.34
C LEU A 202 0.08 -7.62 2.81
N PHE A 203 1.19 -6.97 3.14
CA PHE A 203 1.27 -6.19 4.37
C PHE A 203 0.48 -4.88 4.23
N PRO A 204 0.04 -4.24 5.33
CA PRO A 204 -0.70 -3.00 5.25
C PRO A 204 0.01 -1.89 4.47
N TRP A 205 1.33 -1.74 4.59
CA TRP A 205 2.08 -0.76 3.83
C TRP A 205 2.08 -1.04 2.32
N GLU A 206 2.09 -2.33 1.90
CA GLU A 206 1.98 -2.71 0.48
C GLU A 206 0.57 -2.42 -0.03
N SER A 207 -0.46 -2.78 0.75
CA SER A 207 -1.85 -2.48 0.40
C SER A 207 -2.11 -0.98 0.28
N LEU A 208 -1.51 -0.16 1.16
CA LEU A 208 -1.54 1.29 1.04
C LEU A 208 -0.83 1.78 -0.23
N LEU A 209 0.33 1.22 -0.55
CA LEU A 209 1.09 1.60 -1.73
C LEU A 209 0.39 1.19 -3.02
N PHE A 210 -0.06 -0.08 -3.11
CA PHE A 210 -0.70 -0.61 -4.31
C PHE A 210 -2.17 -0.18 -4.46
N GLY A 211 -2.82 0.29 -3.40
CA GLY A 211 -4.23 0.73 -3.42
C GLY A 211 -5.23 -0.42 -3.61
N ARG A 212 -4.88 -1.63 -3.20
CA ARG A 212 -5.72 -2.83 -3.34
C ARG A 212 -5.47 -3.83 -2.20
N ALA A 213 -6.51 -4.57 -1.83
CA ALA A 213 -6.47 -5.50 -0.71
C ALA A 213 -7.67 -6.47 -0.73
N THR A 214 -7.55 -7.63 -0.08
CA THR A 214 -8.69 -8.48 0.29
C THR A 214 -9.54 -7.81 1.38
N ALA A 215 -10.71 -8.36 1.67
CA ALA A 215 -11.57 -7.83 2.73
C ALA A 215 -10.87 -7.81 4.09
N MET A 216 -10.11 -8.84 4.43
CA MET A 216 -9.40 -8.90 5.71
C MET A 216 -8.15 -7.99 5.74
N GLU A 217 -7.45 -7.80 4.63
CA GLU A 217 -6.39 -6.82 4.52
C GLU A 217 -6.93 -5.38 4.63
N ARG A 218 -8.12 -5.07 4.05
CA ARG A 218 -8.85 -3.82 4.27
C ARG A 218 -9.18 -3.62 5.75
N ALA A 219 -9.69 -4.67 6.41
CA ALA A 219 -9.97 -4.62 7.84
C ALA A 219 -8.71 -4.36 8.66
N TRP A 220 -7.59 -4.96 8.27
CA TRP A 220 -6.30 -4.73 8.93
C TRP A 220 -5.87 -3.26 8.84
N ILE A 221 -5.91 -2.68 7.64
CA ILE A 221 -5.64 -1.24 7.45
C ILE A 221 -6.57 -0.40 8.32
N PHE A 222 -7.88 -0.68 8.31
CA PHE A 222 -8.85 0.08 9.08
C PHE A 222 -8.57 0.02 10.59
N ILE A 223 -8.26 -1.15 11.14
CA ILE A 223 -7.90 -1.33 12.56
C ILE A 223 -6.64 -0.52 12.91
N LEU A 224 -5.63 -0.55 12.04
CA LEU A 224 -4.40 0.20 12.26
C LEU A 224 -4.61 1.72 12.15
N LEU A 225 -5.47 2.19 11.24
CA LEU A 225 -5.89 3.60 11.17
C LEU A 225 -6.64 4.03 12.43
N ALA A 226 -7.56 3.21 12.93
CA ALA A 226 -8.29 3.44 14.19
C ALA A 226 -7.30 3.56 15.36
N ARG A 227 -6.30 2.68 15.44
CA ARG A 227 -5.23 2.72 16.45
C ARG A 227 -4.44 4.04 16.41
N GLN A 228 -4.14 4.60 15.24
CA GLN A 228 -3.48 5.91 15.12
C GLN A 228 -4.33 7.06 15.69
N GLN A 229 -5.65 6.87 15.85
CA GLN A 229 -6.56 7.80 16.50
C GLN A 229 -6.87 7.45 17.97
N GLY A 230 -6.21 6.43 18.51
CA GLY A 230 -6.43 5.97 19.89
C GLY A 230 -7.74 5.19 20.08
N LEU A 231 -8.31 4.65 18.99
CA LEU A 231 -9.53 3.83 19.03
C LEU A 231 -9.17 2.35 19.10
N ASP A 232 -9.80 1.62 20.03
CA ASP A 232 -9.68 0.17 20.10
C ASP A 232 -10.54 -0.47 19.00
N ALA A 233 -9.93 -1.32 18.18
CA ALA A 233 -10.61 -2.02 17.11
C ALA A 233 -10.15 -3.48 17.05
N ALA A 234 -11.06 -4.38 16.64
CA ALA A 234 -10.80 -5.80 16.51
C ALA A 234 -11.61 -6.39 15.34
N ILE A 235 -11.28 -7.61 14.94
CA ILE A 235 -12.13 -8.42 14.06
C ILE A 235 -13.07 -9.23 14.93
N LEU A 236 -14.37 -9.17 14.64
CA LEU A 236 -15.33 -10.12 15.17
C LEU A 236 -15.36 -11.35 14.27
N ALA A 237 -15.22 -12.52 14.89
CA ALA A 237 -15.24 -13.80 14.19
C ALA A 237 -16.31 -14.70 14.78
N LEU A 238 -16.85 -15.57 13.92
CA LEU A 238 -17.87 -16.55 14.23
C LEU A 238 -17.16 -17.87 14.54
N ALA A 239 -17.55 -18.52 15.66
CA ALA A 239 -17.11 -19.86 15.98
C ALA A 239 -18.13 -20.86 15.45
N ASP A 240 -17.73 -21.79 14.59
CA ASP A 240 -18.61 -22.85 14.10
C ASP A 240 -19.07 -23.77 15.22
N GLU A 241 -20.39 -23.90 15.42
CA GLU A 241 -21.00 -24.84 16.39
C GLU A 241 -20.84 -26.31 15.95
N ALA A 242 -20.56 -26.56 14.66
CA ALA A 242 -20.65 -27.89 14.07
C ALA A 242 -19.54 -28.85 14.54
N ASP A 243 -18.50 -28.36 15.20
CA ASP A 243 -17.36 -29.19 15.56
C ASP A 243 -17.37 -29.60 17.05
N LYS A 244 -18.42 -30.33 17.44
CA LYS A 244 -18.46 -31.01 18.75
C LYS A 244 -17.51 -32.22 18.84
N THR A 245 -16.82 -32.55 17.75
CA THR A 245 -15.93 -33.72 17.62
C THR A 245 -14.45 -33.34 17.66
N ALA A 246 -14.10 -32.05 17.78
CA ALA A 246 -12.70 -31.64 17.83
C ALA A 246 -11.98 -32.26 19.04
N VAL A 247 -10.86 -32.93 18.73
CA VAL A 247 -9.93 -33.46 19.72
C VAL A 247 -9.36 -32.30 20.54
N ALA A 248 -9.22 -32.50 21.86
CA ALA A 248 -8.64 -31.47 22.73
C ALA A 248 -7.24 -31.07 22.23
N GLY A 249 -7.07 -29.83 21.77
CA GLY A 249 -5.82 -29.27 21.24
C GLY A 249 -5.87 -28.85 19.77
N GLU A 250 -6.95 -29.15 19.01
CA GLU A 250 -7.10 -28.63 17.65
C GLU A 250 -7.65 -27.19 17.68
N ILE A 251 -7.00 -26.29 16.91
CA ILE A 251 -7.46 -24.92 16.72
C ILE A 251 -8.70 -24.97 15.82
N LYS A 252 -9.86 -24.61 16.39
CA LYS A 252 -11.09 -24.52 15.61
C LYS A 252 -10.97 -23.37 14.60
N PRO A 253 -11.29 -23.61 13.32
CA PRO A 253 -11.29 -22.55 12.34
C PRO A 253 -12.32 -21.49 12.73
N LEU A 254 -11.87 -20.26 12.91
CA LEU A 254 -12.72 -19.09 13.09
C LEU A 254 -13.01 -18.49 11.74
N ARG A 255 -14.27 -18.12 11.51
CA ARG A 255 -14.69 -17.39 10.31
C ARG A 255 -14.73 -15.89 10.63
N PRO A 256 -13.73 -15.08 10.19
CA PRO A 256 -13.80 -13.63 10.34
C PRO A 256 -15.07 -13.08 9.70
N TRP A 257 -15.71 -12.14 10.39
CA TRP A 257 -16.96 -11.55 9.94
C TRP A 257 -16.80 -10.08 9.57
N CYS A 258 -16.57 -9.21 10.54
CA CYS A 258 -16.48 -7.79 10.33
C CYS A 258 -15.44 -7.15 11.26
N ALA A 259 -15.00 -5.95 10.93
CA ALA A 259 -14.27 -5.11 11.86
C ALA A 259 -15.23 -4.41 12.82
N ALA A 260 -14.81 -4.22 14.06
CA ALA A 260 -15.56 -3.46 15.05
C ALA A 260 -14.66 -2.46 15.75
N VAL A 261 -15.22 -1.30 16.12
CA VAL A 261 -14.54 -0.26 16.89
C VAL A 261 -15.26 -0.10 18.22
N LEU A 262 -14.51 -0.14 19.32
CA LEU A 262 -15.03 -0.01 20.67
C LEU A 262 -15.01 1.47 21.08
N ILE A 263 -16.20 2.04 21.32
CA ILE A 263 -16.39 3.43 21.73
C ILE A 263 -17.38 3.46 22.89
N ASP A 264 -16.99 4.01 24.02
CA ASP A 264 -17.81 4.10 25.23
C ASP A 264 -18.46 2.77 25.63
N GLY A 265 -17.71 1.66 25.51
CA GLY A 265 -18.17 0.32 25.84
C GLY A 265 -19.06 -0.35 24.78
N ASN A 266 -19.35 0.33 23.66
CA ASN A 266 -20.15 -0.18 22.56
C ASN A 266 -19.27 -0.57 21.37
N ALA A 267 -19.45 -1.77 20.81
CA ALA A 267 -18.75 -2.23 19.62
C ALA A 267 -19.56 -1.89 18.36
N TYR A 268 -19.12 -0.93 17.58
CA TYR A 268 -19.73 -0.47 16.32
C TYR A 268 -19.18 -1.26 15.13
N LEU A 269 -20.06 -1.73 14.24
CA LEU A 269 -19.77 -2.76 13.23
C LEU A 269 -19.54 -2.19 11.83
N PHE A 270 -18.46 -2.64 11.19
CA PHE A 270 -18.03 -2.23 9.84
C PHE A 270 -17.67 -3.46 9.01
N ASP A 271 -18.36 -3.69 7.90
CA ASP A 271 -18.11 -4.85 7.04
C ASP A 271 -17.22 -4.48 5.85
N PRO A 272 -15.94 -4.92 5.83
CA PRO A 272 -15.00 -4.57 4.77
C PRO A 272 -15.30 -5.26 3.44
N LEU A 273 -16.05 -6.36 3.45
CA LEU A 273 -16.50 -7.06 2.24
C LEU A 273 -17.69 -6.34 1.60
N LEU A 274 -18.67 -5.92 2.40
CA LEU A 274 -19.77 -5.08 1.91
C LEU A 274 -19.30 -3.68 1.51
N GLY A 275 -18.16 -3.22 2.04
CA GLY A 275 -17.68 -1.87 1.84
C GLY A 275 -18.52 -0.79 2.54
N MET A 276 -19.21 -1.15 3.63
CA MET A 276 -20.06 -0.25 4.39
C MET A 276 -20.19 -0.67 5.86
N PRO A 277 -20.57 0.24 6.77
CA PRO A 277 -20.98 -0.16 8.12
C PRO A 277 -22.26 -1.01 8.07
N ILE A 278 -22.41 -1.92 9.01
CA ILE A 278 -23.68 -2.64 9.22
C ILE A 278 -24.65 -1.65 9.88
N PRO A 279 -25.76 -1.26 9.22
CA PRO A 279 -26.60 -0.17 9.72
C PRO A 279 -27.43 -0.57 10.94
N GLY A 280 -27.50 0.33 11.93
CA GLY A 280 -28.38 0.20 13.09
C GLY A 280 -29.88 0.36 12.76
N LYS A 281 -30.72 0.37 13.78
CA LYS A 281 -32.19 0.47 13.62
C LYS A 281 -32.59 1.68 12.75
N ASP A 282 -32.07 2.86 13.06
CA ASP A 282 -32.26 4.10 12.32
C ASP A 282 -30.97 4.49 11.55
N GLY A 283 -30.23 3.48 11.11
CA GLY A 283 -28.88 3.65 10.56
C GLY A 283 -28.84 3.91 9.06
N ILE A 284 -29.98 3.82 8.35
CA ILE A 284 -30.09 4.18 6.93
C ILE A 284 -30.85 5.49 6.87
N ARG A 285 -30.19 6.56 6.43
CA ARG A 285 -30.75 7.92 6.33
C ARG A 285 -30.34 8.56 5.04
N HIS A 286 -31.11 9.58 4.64
CA HIS A 286 -30.78 10.43 3.51
C HIS A 286 -30.55 11.87 3.99
N ASP A 287 -29.53 12.51 3.47
CA ASP A 287 -29.34 13.94 3.72
C ASP A 287 -30.30 14.79 2.86
N ALA A 288 -30.22 16.11 3.02
CA ALA A 288 -31.08 17.06 2.29
C ALA A 288 -30.91 17.00 0.74
N GLN A 289 -29.84 16.37 0.25
CA GLN A 289 -29.55 16.13 -1.16
C GLN A 289 -29.90 14.72 -1.62
N GLY A 290 -30.48 13.89 -0.74
CA GLY A 290 -30.83 12.51 -1.01
C GLY A 290 -29.65 11.54 -0.98
N ARG A 291 -28.46 11.97 -0.53
CA ARG A 291 -27.28 11.11 -0.42
C ARG A 291 -27.40 10.19 0.79
N LEU A 292 -26.92 8.98 0.65
CA LEU A 292 -27.03 7.95 1.68
C LEU A 292 -26.05 8.18 2.84
N GLU A 293 -26.60 8.34 4.04
CA GLU A 293 -25.86 8.38 5.30
C GLU A 293 -26.07 7.08 6.09
N LEU A 294 -25.00 6.31 6.26
CA LEU A 294 -25.03 5.07 7.04
C LEU A 294 -24.47 5.30 8.44
N HIS A 295 -25.23 4.86 9.44
CA HIS A 295 -24.81 4.85 10.84
C HIS A 295 -24.64 3.40 11.32
N PRO A 296 -23.43 3.02 11.78
CA PRO A 296 -23.15 1.66 12.19
C PRO A 296 -24.01 1.24 13.38
N ALA A 297 -24.49 0.01 13.34
CA ALA A 297 -25.08 -0.66 14.49
C ALA A 297 -24.02 -0.95 15.55
N THR A 298 -24.44 -0.98 16.79
CA THR A 298 -23.68 -1.64 17.86
C THR A 298 -23.92 -3.15 17.83
N LEU A 299 -22.96 -3.92 18.35
CA LEU A 299 -23.13 -5.37 18.51
C LEU A 299 -24.36 -5.68 19.38
N ALA A 300 -24.60 -4.89 20.44
CA ALA A 300 -25.76 -5.05 21.32
C ALA A 300 -27.08 -4.91 20.56
N GLU A 301 -27.22 -3.95 19.66
CA GLU A 301 -28.41 -3.78 18.81
C GLU A 301 -28.64 -5.00 17.91
N ILE A 302 -27.58 -5.49 17.26
CA ILE A 302 -27.66 -6.67 16.38
C ILE A 302 -28.05 -7.92 17.17
N LEU A 303 -27.54 -8.09 18.38
CA LEU A 303 -27.90 -9.21 19.25
C LEU A 303 -29.35 -9.13 19.74
N ALA A 304 -29.86 -7.92 19.97
CA ALA A 304 -31.23 -7.69 20.44
C ALA A 304 -32.30 -7.80 19.32
N ASP A 305 -31.92 -7.40 18.09
CA ASP A 305 -32.88 -7.32 16.96
C ASP A 305 -32.35 -8.02 15.70
N GLN A 306 -32.80 -9.25 15.49
CA GLN A 306 -32.45 -10.04 14.31
C GLN A 306 -32.91 -9.42 12.97
N SER A 307 -33.86 -8.48 12.98
CA SER A 307 -34.34 -7.84 11.76
C SER A 307 -33.23 -6.98 11.10
N LEU A 308 -32.30 -6.49 11.90
CA LEU A 308 -31.20 -5.66 11.40
C LEU A 308 -30.30 -6.42 10.41
N LEU A 309 -29.97 -7.69 10.68
CA LEU A 309 -29.22 -8.50 9.72
C LEU A 309 -30.06 -8.88 8.48
N LYS A 310 -31.37 -9.06 8.63
CA LYS A 310 -32.26 -9.33 7.49
C LYS A 310 -32.37 -8.15 6.54
N ARG A 311 -32.16 -6.92 7.00
CA ARG A 311 -32.10 -5.74 6.12
C ARG A 311 -30.94 -5.79 5.13
N LEU A 312 -29.92 -6.59 5.43
CA LEU A 312 -28.80 -6.87 4.53
C LEU A 312 -29.14 -7.96 3.49
N ASP A 313 -30.28 -8.64 3.55
CA ASP A 313 -30.71 -9.55 2.48
C ASP A 313 -31.12 -8.74 1.25
N ILE A 314 -30.62 -9.05 0.06
CA ILE A 314 -31.03 -8.40 -1.19
C ILE A 314 -32.43 -8.91 -1.57
N ASP A 315 -32.60 -10.22 -1.56
CA ASP A 315 -33.88 -10.91 -1.79
C ASP A 315 -33.89 -12.27 -1.08
N SER A 316 -34.90 -13.10 -1.36
CA SER A 316 -35.03 -14.44 -0.77
C SER A 316 -33.96 -15.45 -1.22
N LYS A 317 -33.24 -15.18 -2.30
CA LYS A 317 -32.16 -16.03 -2.87
C LYS A 317 -30.78 -15.51 -2.51
N GLN A 318 -30.64 -14.21 -2.40
CA GLN A 318 -29.39 -13.53 -2.07
C GLN A 318 -29.49 -12.94 -0.66
N THR A 319 -29.23 -13.79 0.33
CA THR A 319 -29.30 -13.41 1.74
C THR A 319 -27.91 -13.16 2.30
N TYR A 320 -27.81 -12.23 3.26
CA TYR A 320 -26.56 -11.97 3.98
C TYR A 320 -26.04 -13.25 4.65
N PRO A 321 -24.74 -13.55 4.52
CA PRO A 321 -24.20 -14.87 4.92
C PRO A 321 -24.16 -15.11 6.43
N VAL A 322 -24.28 -14.07 7.26
CA VAL A 322 -24.29 -14.17 8.72
C VAL A 322 -25.70 -14.09 9.25
N LYS A 323 -26.10 -15.06 10.07
CA LYS A 323 -27.41 -15.14 10.68
C LYS A 323 -27.33 -14.94 12.19
N GLN A 324 -28.46 -14.60 12.82
CA GLN A 324 -28.53 -14.39 14.27
C GLN A 324 -28.01 -15.60 15.07
N ALA A 325 -28.21 -16.81 14.57
CA ALA A 325 -27.75 -18.03 15.24
C ALA A 325 -26.22 -18.12 15.31
N ASP A 326 -25.51 -17.56 14.30
CA ASP A 326 -24.05 -17.57 14.22
C ASP A 326 -23.41 -16.66 15.27
N LEU A 327 -24.18 -15.70 15.83
CA LEU A 327 -23.68 -14.70 16.76
C LEU A 327 -23.59 -15.17 18.22
N ARG A 328 -23.97 -16.42 18.53
CA ARG A 328 -24.02 -16.92 19.90
C ARG A 328 -22.67 -17.04 20.59
N ASN A 329 -21.59 -17.26 19.81
CA ASN A 329 -20.23 -17.48 20.31
C ASN A 329 -19.23 -16.61 19.54
N LEU A 330 -19.39 -15.29 19.62
CA LEU A 330 -18.47 -14.37 18.97
C LEU A 330 -17.10 -14.36 19.64
N VAL A 331 -16.07 -14.28 18.82
CA VAL A 331 -14.68 -14.13 19.23
C VAL A 331 -14.17 -12.78 18.74
N ALA A 332 -13.61 -11.98 19.65
CA ALA A 332 -12.90 -10.78 19.24
C ALA A 332 -11.43 -11.13 19.01
N LEU A 333 -10.98 -10.95 17.77
CA LEU A 333 -9.61 -11.16 17.34
C LEU A 333 -8.86 -9.82 17.41
N VAL A 334 -7.95 -9.73 18.38
CA VAL A 334 -7.16 -8.53 18.64
C VAL A 334 -5.96 -8.50 17.70
N GLU A 335 -5.81 -7.39 16.97
CA GLU A 335 -4.63 -7.18 16.13
C GLU A 335 -3.44 -6.76 16.97
N ALA A 336 -2.37 -7.54 16.89
CA ALA A 336 -1.06 -7.19 17.42
C ALA A 336 0.03 -7.93 16.61
N SER A 337 0.62 -7.25 15.67
CA SER A 337 1.72 -7.78 14.87
C SER A 337 2.99 -7.98 15.70
N PRO A 338 3.95 -8.84 15.29
CA PRO A 338 5.23 -8.99 16.00
C PRO A 338 5.98 -7.66 16.17
N ALA A 339 5.90 -6.75 15.19
CA ALA A 339 6.51 -5.44 15.30
C ALA A 339 5.89 -4.64 16.46
N SER A 340 4.56 -4.58 16.53
CA SER A 340 3.84 -3.81 17.57
C SER A 340 4.02 -4.38 18.98
N LEU A 341 4.45 -5.62 19.11
CA LEU A 341 4.75 -6.28 20.39
C LEU A 341 6.24 -6.24 20.76
N SER A 342 7.11 -5.68 19.92
CA SER A 342 8.56 -5.76 20.13
C SER A 342 9.07 -4.68 21.10
N TYR A 343 10.13 -5.03 21.85
CA TYR A 343 10.84 -4.11 22.75
C TYR A 343 11.33 -2.86 22.01
N ARG A 344 11.95 -3.04 20.85
CA ARG A 344 12.54 -1.95 20.05
C ARG A 344 11.52 -0.93 19.58
N MET A 345 10.32 -1.36 19.17
CA MET A 345 9.23 -0.46 18.80
C MET A 345 8.69 0.31 20.00
N LYS A 346 8.54 -0.35 21.15
CA LYS A 346 8.13 0.30 22.40
C LYS A 346 9.13 1.37 22.82
N LEU A 347 10.42 1.10 22.64
CA LEU A 347 11.46 2.05 23.00
C LEU A 347 11.43 3.30 22.07
N ILE A 348 11.29 3.12 20.75
CA ILE A 348 11.11 4.26 19.83
C ILE A 348 9.85 5.04 20.19
N GLU A 349 8.70 4.37 20.30
CA GLU A 349 7.42 5.05 20.60
C GLU A 349 7.51 5.96 21.82
N SER A 350 8.20 5.51 22.87
CA SER A 350 8.41 6.30 24.10
C SER A 350 9.24 7.59 23.90
N ARG A 351 9.92 7.72 22.75
CA ARG A 351 10.75 8.89 22.40
C ARG A 351 10.10 9.81 21.37
N LEU A 352 9.04 9.33 20.70
CA LEU A 352 8.36 10.13 19.68
C LEU A 352 7.44 11.17 20.32
N ALA A 353 7.56 12.42 19.88
CA ALA A 353 6.77 13.53 20.37
C ALA A 353 6.31 14.48 19.23
N GLY A 354 5.32 15.30 19.51
CA GLY A 354 4.84 16.32 18.59
C GLY A 354 4.36 15.74 17.27
N LYS A 355 4.85 16.26 16.14
CA LYS A 355 4.49 15.83 14.79
C LYS A 355 5.04 14.44 14.42
N GLN A 356 6.02 13.94 15.16
CA GLN A 356 6.61 12.63 14.93
C GLN A 356 5.87 11.52 15.68
N LYS A 357 4.92 11.88 16.57
CA LYS A 357 4.16 10.91 17.36
C LYS A 357 3.35 10.01 16.42
N MET A 358 3.51 8.71 16.61
CA MET A 358 2.75 7.66 15.92
C MET A 358 2.61 6.46 16.86
N SER A 359 1.53 5.71 16.74
CA SER A 359 1.29 4.49 17.51
C SER A 359 2.04 3.34 16.86
N LEU A 360 3.09 2.87 17.51
CA LEU A 360 3.93 1.76 17.05
C LEU A 360 3.61 0.46 17.78
N THR A 361 3.13 0.56 19.02
CA THR A 361 2.92 -0.59 19.88
C THR A 361 1.49 -0.70 20.38
N THR A 362 1.16 -1.89 20.83
CA THR A 362 -0.11 -2.20 21.48
C THR A 362 0.09 -3.13 22.65
N SER A 363 -0.80 -3.11 23.63
CA SER A 363 -0.93 -4.15 24.63
C SER A 363 -2.07 -5.06 24.23
N ALA A 364 -1.73 -6.20 23.61
CA ALA A 364 -2.73 -7.16 23.17
C ALA A 364 -3.57 -7.70 24.34
N THR A 365 -2.92 -7.96 25.49
CA THR A 365 -3.61 -8.39 26.73
C THR A 365 -4.59 -7.33 27.22
N ALA A 366 -4.23 -6.05 27.26
CA ALA A 366 -5.13 -4.99 27.69
C ALA A 366 -6.33 -4.85 26.74
N GLN A 367 -6.09 -4.85 25.43
CA GLN A 367 -7.16 -4.82 24.43
C GLN A 367 -8.08 -6.03 24.57
N ALA A 368 -7.54 -7.23 24.77
CA ALA A 368 -8.32 -8.44 24.96
C ALA A 368 -9.27 -8.33 26.17
N GLU A 369 -8.81 -7.76 27.28
CA GLU A 369 -9.66 -7.54 28.46
C GLU A 369 -10.74 -6.49 28.19
N HIS A 370 -10.47 -5.42 27.44
CA HIS A 370 -11.50 -4.46 27.01
C HIS A 370 -12.57 -5.14 26.18
N TRP A 371 -12.19 -5.92 25.17
CA TRP A 371 -13.12 -6.62 24.29
C TRP A 371 -13.91 -7.71 25.00
N LYS A 372 -13.32 -8.39 25.97
CA LYS A 372 -14.00 -9.41 26.80
C LYS A 372 -15.15 -8.82 27.64
N SER A 373 -15.08 -7.54 27.97
CA SER A 373 -16.14 -6.85 28.71
C SER A 373 -17.36 -6.52 27.84
N VAL A 374 -17.27 -6.62 26.50
CA VAL A 374 -18.37 -6.30 25.58
C VAL A 374 -19.41 -7.42 25.60
N PRO A 375 -20.70 -7.09 25.88
CA PRO A 375 -21.76 -8.09 25.84
C PRO A 375 -21.85 -8.81 24.49
N GLY A 376 -21.90 -10.14 24.51
CA GLY A 376 -21.96 -10.99 23.31
C GLY A 376 -20.59 -11.50 22.84
N ILE A 377 -19.49 -10.98 23.36
CA ILE A 377 -18.15 -11.53 23.11
C ILE A 377 -17.92 -12.69 24.09
N GLY A 378 -17.80 -13.91 23.55
CA GLY A 378 -17.57 -15.12 24.34
C GLY A 378 -16.11 -15.29 24.77
N ARG A 379 -15.17 -14.90 23.91
CA ARG A 379 -13.73 -14.96 24.17
C ARG A 379 -12.97 -13.97 23.31
N THR A 380 -11.71 -13.74 23.66
CA THR A 380 -10.78 -12.89 22.92
C THR A 380 -9.54 -13.69 22.57
N GLU A 381 -9.03 -13.52 21.37
CA GLU A 381 -7.84 -14.21 20.87
C GLU A 381 -6.96 -13.22 20.10
N LEU A 382 -5.68 -13.58 19.95
CA LEU A 382 -4.78 -12.86 19.06
C LEU A 382 -5.16 -13.15 17.61
N TRP A 383 -5.27 -12.11 16.78
CA TRP A 383 -5.54 -12.29 15.35
C TRP A 383 -4.31 -12.86 14.64
N LEU A 384 -4.48 -14.04 14.03
CA LEU A 384 -3.36 -14.77 13.45
C LEU A 384 -2.90 -14.21 12.08
N MET A 385 -3.71 -13.39 11.42
CA MET A 385 -3.42 -12.90 10.06
C MET A 385 -2.03 -12.23 9.93
N PRO A 386 -1.57 -11.33 10.84
CA PRO A 386 -0.23 -10.76 10.76
C PRO A 386 0.88 -11.82 10.75
N TYR A 387 0.74 -12.85 11.55
CA TYR A 387 1.71 -13.95 11.68
C TYR A 387 1.66 -14.91 10.49
N GLU A 388 0.46 -15.26 10.05
CA GLU A 388 0.25 -16.11 8.87
C GLU A 388 0.75 -15.43 7.59
N THR A 389 0.58 -14.11 7.48
CA THR A 389 1.15 -13.32 6.38
C THR A 389 2.66 -13.45 6.37
N ILE A 390 3.33 -13.26 7.52
CA ILE A 390 4.79 -13.42 7.64
C ILE A 390 5.20 -14.84 7.28
N ARG A 391 4.49 -15.86 7.79
CA ARG A 391 4.77 -17.28 7.50
C ARG A 391 4.65 -17.57 6.01
N ARG A 392 3.55 -17.17 5.36
CA ARG A 392 3.34 -17.35 3.92
C ARG A 392 4.40 -16.60 3.10
N ARG A 393 4.76 -15.39 3.49
CA ARG A 393 5.80 -14.58 2.85
C ARG A 393 7.19 -15.21 2.96
N SER A 394 7.50 -15.92 4.03
CA SER A 394 8.75 -16.66 4.17
C SER A 394 8.82 -17.93 3.30
N GLN A 395 7.71 -18.32 2.68
CA GLN A 395 7.57 -19.53 1.86
C GLN A 395 7.28 -19.24 0.38
N LEU A 396 7.46 -17.99 -0.06
CA LEU A 396 7.20 -17.59 -1.43
C LEU A 396 8.01 -18.40 -2.44
N THR A 397 7.35 -18.73 -3.55
CA THR A 397 8.03 -19.31 -4.69
C THR A 397 8.86 -18.26 -5.43
N PRO A 398 9.86 -18.67 -6.23
CA PRO A 398 10.57 -17.73 -7.11
C PRO A 398 9.66 -16.90 -8.00
N GLN A 399 8.58 -17.50 -8.49
CA GLN A 399 7.57 -16.85 -9.31
C GLN A 399 6.87 -15.72 -8.56
N ASP A 400 6.49 -15.98 -7.29
CA ASP A 400 5.80 -14.99 -6.44
C ASP A 400 6.70 -13.78 -6.17
N ILE A 401 7.99 -14.04 -5.87
CA ILE A 401 8.98 -12.99 -5.63
C ILE A 401 9.18 -12.13 -6.88
N LEU A 402 9.34 -12.77 -8.05
CA LEU A 402 9.48 -12.06 -9.32
C LEU A 402 8.22 -11.25 -9.67
N GLY A 403 7.04 -11.79 -9.37
CA GLY A 403 5.76 -11.10 -9.55
C GLY A 403 5.69 -9.83 -8.70
N GLN A 404 6.05 -9.92 -7.41
CA GLN A 404 6.06 -8.76 -6.51
C GLN A 404 7.08 -7.70 -6.91
N LEU A 405 8.29 -8.08 -7.26
CA LEU A 405 9.30 -7.14 -7.76
C LEU A 405 8.80 -6.43 -9.03
N GLY A 406 8.08 -7.15 -9.90
CA GLY A 406 7.42 -6.59 -11.08
C GLY A 406 6.37 -5.52 -10.73
N GLU A 407 5.59 -5.74 -9.66
CA GLU A 407 4.63 -4.76 -9.15
C GLU A 407 5.32 -3.46 -8.69
N PHE A 408 6.44 -3.56 -7.99
CA PHE A 408 7.21 -2.40 -7.59
C PHE A 408 7.85 -1.66 -8.76
N MET A 409 8.31 -2.35 -9.80
CA MET A 409 8.99 -1.74 -10.94
C MET A 409 8.18 -0.63 -11.60
N ARG A 410 6.85 -0.75 -11.68
CA ARG A 410 5.99 0.26 -12.32
C ARG A 410 6.03 1.61 -11.61
N PHE A 411 6.25 1.64 -10.29
CA PHE A 411 6.38 2.89 -9.52
C PHE A 411 7.62 3.70 -9.91
N TYR A 412 8.66 3.02 -10.40
CA TYR A 412 9.98 3.57 -10.69
C TYR A 412 10.31 3.56 -12.19
N ALA A 413 9.36 3.18 -13.04
CA ALA A 413 9.61 3.01 -14.47
C ALA A 413 9.92 4.32 -15.21
N LEU A 414 9.55 5.47 -14.66
CA LEU A 414 9.84 6.80 -15.23
C LEU A 414 10.98 7.51 -14.49
N PRO A 415 11.74 8.39 -15.17
CA PRO A 415 12.71 9.27 -14.51
C PRO A 415 12.09 10.01 -13.33
N ASP A 416 12.87 10.20 -12.26
CA ASP A 416 12.45 10.83 -11.01
C ASP A 416 11.31 10.13 -10.27
N ALA A 417 10.93 8.91 -10.68
CA ALA A 417 9.90 8.06 -10.05
C ALA A 417 8.59 8.82 -9.68
N PRO A 418 7.95 9.51 -10.63
CA PRO A 418 6.82 10.37 -10.30
C PRO A 418 5.62 9.60 -9.75
N LEU A 419 5.41 8.33 -10.15
CA LEU A 419 4.34 7.52 -9.62
C LEU A 419 4.55 7.20 -8.14
N ALA A 420 5.76 6.82 -7.73
CA ALA A 420 6.11 6.56 -6.34
C ALA A 420 5.95 7.83 -5.49
N LYS A 421 6.52 8.95 -5.93
CA LYS A 421 6.38 10.25 -5.24
C LYS A 421 4.93 10.66 -5.10
N GLY A 422 4.16 10.59 -6.20
CA GLY A 422 2.74 10.90 -6.20
C GLY A 422 1.95 10.06 -5.21
N ARG A 423 2.23 8.75 -5.14
CA ARG A 423 1.54 7.84 -4.21
C ARG A 423 1.86 8.15 -2.76
N LEU A 424 3.12 8.37 -2.42
CA LEU A 424 3.52 8.70 -1.05
C LEU A 424 2.94 10.05 -0.59
N LEU A 425 2.93 11.06 -1.46
CA LEU A 425 2.30 12.35 -1.16
C LEU A 425 0.77 12.25 -1.03
N HIS A 426 0.13 11.35 -1.81
CA HIS A 426 -1.29 11.07 -1.67
C HIS A 426 -1.60 10.45 -0.30
N ILE A 427 -0.83 9.45 0.14
CA ILE A 427 -0.93 8.85 1.48
C ILE A 427 -0.80 9.92 2.57
N LYS A 428 0.08 10.90 2.39
CA LYS A 428 0.25 12.03 3.32
C LYS A 428 -0.84 13.09 3.28
N GLY A 429 -1.77 13.04 2.31
CA GLY A 429 -2.77 14.09 2.09
C GLY A 429 -2.20 15.38 1.46
N LEU A 430 -1.00 15.33 0.90
CA LEU A 430 -0.34 16.47 0.24
C LEU A 430 -0.72 16.52 -1.25
N PHE A 431 -1.91 17.00 -1.53
CA PHE A 431 -2.52 16.91 -2.87
C PHE A 431 -2.08 18.01 -3.85
N SER A 432 -1.83 19.22 -3.35
CA SER A 432 -1.70 20.44 -4.16
C SER A 432 -0.29 21.02 -4.15
N GLY A 433 0.01 21.89 -5.13
CA GLY A 433 1.30 22.59 -5.25
C GLY A 433 2.23 21.96 -6.30
N GLN A 434 3.40 22.59 -6.52
CA GLN A 434 4.40 22.13 -7.49
C GLN A 434 5.03 20.79 -7.11
N GLU A 435 4.88 20.38 -5.85
CA GLU A 435 5.40 19.12 -5.31
C GLU A 435 4.27 18.28 -4.68
N GLY A 436 3.02 18.51 -5.04
CA GLY A 436 1.88 17.74 -4.55
C GLY A 436 1.61 16.47 -5.38
N ALA A 437 0.81 15.56 -4.82
CA ALA A 437 0.44 14.30 -5.47
C ALA A 437 -0.15 14.48 -6.87
N THR A 438 -1.02 15.48 -7.06
CA THR A 438 -1.62 15.82 -8.36
C THR A 438 -0.57 16.07 -9.44
N TRP A 439 0.48 16.84 -9.10
CA TRP A 439 1.57 17.16 -10.01
C TRP A 439 2.32 15.90 -10.44
N PHE A 440 2.73 15.08 -9.48
CA PHE A 440 3.47 13.85 -9.78
C PHE A 440 2.64 12.81 -10.54
N TYR A 441 1.34 12.69 -10.27
CA TYR A 441 0.46 11.82 -11.06
C TYR A 441 0.28 12.32 -12.51
N GLN A 442 0.33 13.62 -12.74
CA GLN A 442 0.33 14.15 -14.11
C GLN A 442 1.64 13.79 -14.83
N LEU A 443 2.79 13.90 -14.15
CA LEU A 443 4.08 13.49 -14.71
C LEU A 443 4.17 11.97 -14.96
N ALA A 444 3.46 11.17 -14.17
CA ALA A 444 3.39 9.71 -14.34
C ALA A 444 2.48 9.27 -15.51
N ARG A 445 1.95 10.20 -16.31
CA ARG A 445 1.02 9.95 -17.42
C ARG A 445 1.54 10.45 -18.76
N PRO A 446 2.72 9.95 -19.21
CA PRO A 446 3.26 10.36 -20.50
C PRO A 446 2.35 9.92 -21.66
N PRO A 447 2.39 10.61 -22.80
CA PRO A 447 1.74 10.17 -24.03
C PRO A 447 2.37 8.85 -24.54
N PHE A 448 1.56 7.89 -24.95
CA PHE A 448 2.06 6.55 -25.34
C PHE A 448 2.32 6.39 -26.84
N GLU A 449 1.75 7.26 -27.66
CA GLU A 449 1.68 7.05 -29.12
C GLU A 449 3.05 7.08 -29.80
N GLU A 450 4.07 7.64 -29.13
CA GLU A 450 5.42 7.85 -29.68
C GLU A 450 6.50 6.92 -29.11
N LEU A 451 6.16 6.00 -28.23
CA LEU A 451 7.13 5.02 -27.68
C LEU A 451 7.70 4.05 -28.73
N GLU A 452 7.12 4.02 -29.93
CA GLU A 452 7.64 3.21 -31.06
C GLU A 452 8.89 3.82 -31.68
N LEU A 453 9.13 5.12 -31.51
CA LEU A 453 10.33 5.81 -32.03
C LEU A 453 11.62 5.48 -31.29
N LEU A 454 11.55 4.75 -30.18
CA LEU A 454 12.72 4.38 -29.35
C LEU A 454 13.71 3.42 -30.01
N SER A 455 13.43 2.93 -31.23
CA SER A 455 14.37 2.08 -31.97
C SER A 455 15.51 2.84 -32.69
N GLN A 456 15.45 4.18 -32.71
CA GLN A 456 16.44 5.07 -33.37
C GLN A 456 16.84 6.22 -32.43
N LEU A 457 17.33 5.90 -31.23
CA LEU A 457 17.58 6.92 -30.23
C LEU A 457 18.81 7.77 -30.54
N PRO A 458 18.73 9.12 -30.40
CA PRO A 458 19.87 10.01 -30.38
C PRO A 458 20.81 9.67 -29.20
N SER A 459 22.05 10.16 -29.25
CA SER A 459 22.97 9.98 -28.12
C SER A 459 22.43 10.65 -26.83
N ILE A 460 22.92 10.22 -25.66
CA ILE A 460 22.53 10.84 -24.37
C ILE A 460 22.83 12.34 -24.38
N GLN A 461 23.95 12.76 -25.00
CA GLN A 461 24.29 14.17 -25.10
C GLN A 461 23.29 14.96 -25.96
N ASP A 462 22.82 14.37 -27.06
CA ASP A 462 21.79 15.01 -27.89
C ASP A 462 20.45 15.10 -27.16
N LEU A 463 20.09 14.07 -26.39
CA LEU A 463 18.89 14.05 -25.55
C LEU A 463 18.97 15.09 -24.41
N ASP A 464 20.15 15.29 -23.81
CA ASP A 464 20.37 16.34 -22.81
C ASP A 464 20.21 17.73 -23.39
N LYS A 465 20.74 17.93 -24.59
CA LYS A 465 20.61 19.19 -25.32
C LYS A 465 19.13 19.46 -25.66
N MET A 466 18.44 18.48 -26.20
CA MET A 466 17.00 18.59 -26.48
C MET A 466 16.20 18.94 -25.22
N LYS A 467 16.48 18.29 -24.09
CA LYS A 467 15.84 18.59 -22.80
C LYS A 467 16.10 20.02 -22.36
N GLN A 468 17.31 20.53 -22.50
CA GLN A 468 17.65 21.91 -22.17
C GLN A 468 16.93 22.91 -23.08
N ASP A 469 16.82 22.63 -24.37
CA ASP A 469 16.15 23.51 -25.33
C ASP A 469 14.63 23.53 -25.08
N LEU A 470 14.01 22.38 -24.79
CA LEU A 470 12.59 22.29 -24.40
C LEU A 470 12.32 23.02 -23.07
N ALA A 471 13.21 22.91 -22.09
CA ALA A 471 13.09 23.64 -20.83
C ALA A 471 13.18 25.17 -21.02
N LYS A 472 14.06 25.65 -21.93
CA LYS A 472 14.12 27.07 -22.29
C LYS A 472 12.81 27.55 -22.93
N MET A 473 12.30 26.80 -23.92
CA MET A 473 11.03 27.10 -24.57
C MET A 473 9.86 27.15 -23.56
N LYS A 474 9.82 26.19 -22.63
CA LYS A 474 8.81 26.17 -21.58
C LYS A 474 8.89 27.40 -20.66
N ASN A 475 10.11 27.80 -20.27
CA ASN A 475 10.31 29.00 -19.45
C ASN A 475 9.90 30.29 -20.19
N GLU A 476 10.17 30.39 -21.49
CA GLU A 476 9.73 31.50 -22.32
C GLU A 476 8.20 31.54 -22.44
N LEU A 477 7.56 30.39 -22.61
CA LEU A 477 6.11 30.28 -22.67
C LEU A 477 5.44 30.66 -21.33
N VAL A 478 6.03 30.26 -20.19
CA VAL A 478 5.56 30.64 -18.85
C VAL A 478 5.70 32.14 -18.63
N LYS A 479 6.80 32.76 -19.10
CA LYS A 479 6.97 34.21 -19.03
C LYS A 479 5.93 34.93 -19.87
N ALA A 480 5.65 34.47 -21.09
CA ALA A 480 4.61 35.04 -21.96
C ALA A 480 3.18 34.90 -21.37
N ASN A 481 2.92 33.82 -20.65
CA ASN A 481 1.61 33.58 -20.02
C ASN A 481 1.40 34.38 -18.71
N ASN A 482 2.48 34.84 -18.09
CA ASN A 482 2.45 35.67 -16.86
C ASN A 482 2.49 37.18 -17.15
N ASP A 483 2.46 37.57 -18.40
CA ASP A 483 2.34 39.00 -18.78
C ASP A 483 0.92 39.49 -18.49
N PRO A 484 0.74 40.47 -17.59
CA PRO A 484 -0.60 40.96 -17.21
C PRO A 484 -1.39 41.56 -18.37
N SER A 485 -0.72 41.84 -19.49
CA SER A 485 -1.33 42.40 -20.70
C SER A 485 -1.95 41.35 -21.63
N THR A 486 -1.72 40.06 -21.38
CA THR A 486 -2.22 38.97 -22.22
C THR A 486 -3.26 38.13 -21.46
N ALA A 487 -4.49 38.04 -22.01
CA ALA A 487 -5.49 37.13 -21.48
C ALA A 487 -5.03 35.66 -21.62
N PRO A 488 -5.35 34.75 -20.67
CA PRO A 488 -5.00 33.34 -20.79
C PRO A 488 -5.56 32.75 -22.09
N SER A 489 -4.68 32.49 -23.05
CA SER A 489 -5.08 31.98 -24.36
C SER A 489 -5.14 30.47 -24.34
N PRO A 490 -6.21 29.79 -24.83
CA PRO A 490 -6.25 28.35 -25.03
C PRO A 490 -5.09 27.86 -25.90
N PHE A 491 -4.58 28.68 -26.79
CA PHE A 491 -3.42 28.39 -27.63
C PHE A 491 -2.13 28.22 -26.80
N LEU A 492 -1.88 29.08 -25.80
CA LEU A 492 -0.71 28.97 -24.92
C LEU A 492 -0.79 27.74 -24.01
N GLN A 493 -2.00 27.36 -23.60
CA GLN A 493 -2.20 26.12 -22.83
C GLN A 493 -1.92 24.88 -23.68
N SER A 494 -2.36 24.87 -24.94
CA SER A 494 -2.08 23.79 -25.88
C SER A 494 -0.57 23.66 -26.17
N GLN A 495 0.14 24.78 -26.38
CA GLN A 495 1.59 24.78 -26.57
C GLN A 495 2.35 24.28 -25.34
N LYS A 496 1.90 24.65 -24.13
CA LYS A 496 2.47 24.15 -22.89
C LYS A 496 2.31 22.64 -22.78
N GLN A 497 1.13 22.12 -23.09
CA GLN A 497 0.85 20.69 -23.10
C GLN A 497 1.75 19.96 -24.10
N GLU A 498 1.88 20.47 -25.33
CA GLU A 498 2.77 19.90 -26.36
C GLU A 498 4.24 19.86 -25.91
N LEU A 499 4.71 20.91 -25.23
CA LEU A 499 6.06 20.95 -24.68
C LEU A 499 6.27 19.94 -23.54
N ASP A 500 5.28 19.77 -22.67
CA ASP A 500 5.32 18.78 -21.59
C ASP A 500 5.33 17.36 -22.15
N GLU A 501 4.59 17.10 -23.24
CA GLU A 501 4.60 15.84 -23.97
C GLU A 501 5.99 15.58 -24.59
N LYS A 502 6.57 16.52 -25.31
CA LYS A 502 7.92 16.40 -25.88
C LYS A 502 9.00 16.20 -24.82
N MET A 503 8.89 16.86 -23.66
CA MET A 503 9.81 16.63 -22.54
C MET A 503 9.70 15.22 -21.95
N ALA A 504 8.49 14.67 -21.90
CA ALA A 504 8.26 13.29 -21.46
C ALA A 504 8.92 12.30 -22.42
N ASP A 505 8.81 12.50 -23.73
CA ASP A 505 9.41 11.65 -24.76
C ASP A 505 10.93 11.63 -24.68
N VAL A 506 11.56 12.81 -24.50
CA VAL A 506 13.02 12.91 -24.32
C VAL A 506 13.48 12.17 -23.04
N ASN A 507 12.70 12.25 -21.96
CA ASN A 507 13.02 11.53 -20.73
C ASN A 507 12.89 10.01 -20.91
N LEU A 508 11.86 9.54 -21.64
CA LEU A 508 11.68 8.12 -21.97
C LEU A 508 12.83 7.60 -22.86
N ALA A 509 13.23 8.40 -23.85
CA ALA A 509 14.36 8.07 -24.71
C ALA A 509 15.68 7.93 -23.93
N LYS A 510 15.95 8.84 -22.99
CA LYS A 510 17.11 8.76 -22.09
C LYS A 510 17.09 7.51 -21.23
N MET A 511 15.94 7.18 -20.69
CA MET A 511 15.76 6.01 -19.85
C MET A 511 16.04 4.72 -20.63
N ALA A 512 15.51 4.62 -21.84
CA ALA A 512 15.76 3.48 -22.71
C ALA A 512 17.26 3.33 -23.04
N LYS A 513 17.94 4.46 -23.29
CA LYS A 513 19.39 4.46 -23.57
C LYS A 513 20.20 4.06 -22.35
N LYS A 514 19.84 4.55 -21.17
CA LYS A 514 20.48 4.16 -19.91
C LYS A 514 20.30 2.66 -19.62
N LEU A 515 19.11 2.10 -19.87
CA LEU A 515 18.88 0.67 -19.79
C LEU A 515 19.76 -0.12 -20.75
N GLU A 516 19.93 0.37 -21.99
CA GLU A 516 20.82 -0.24 -22.98
C GLU A 516 22.28 -0.25 -22.50
N GLU A 517 22.77 0.85 -21.93
CA GLU A 517 24.14 0.98 -21.43
C GLU A 517 24.39 0.09 -20.20
N GLU A 518 23.53 0.12 -19.20
CA GLU A 518 23.67 -0.72 -17.99
C GLU A 518 23.62 -2.21 -18.33
N TYR A 519 22.80 -2.58 -19.30
CA TYR A 519 22.73 -3.97 -19.72
C TYR A 519 23.95 -4.38 -20.58
N THR A 520 24.46 -3.48 -21.39
CA THR A 520 25.72 -3.71 -22.10
C THR A 520 26.85 -4.02 -21.11
N ASP A 521 26.91 -3.29 -20.00
CA ASP A 521 27.88 -3.54 -18.92
C ASP A 521 27.69 -4.89 -18.22
N ILE A 522 26.44 -5.35 -18.06
CA ILE A 522 26.15 -6.67 -17.50
C ILE A 522 26.56 -7.77 -18.47
N LEU A 523 26.26 -7.64 -19.76
CA LEU A 523 26.63 -8.62 -20.78
C LEU A 523 28.14 -8.69 -21.04
N ILE A 524 28.84 -7.57 -20.93
CA ILE A 524 30.32 -7.54 -21.08
C ILE A 524 30.98 -8.38 -19.97
N LYS A 525 30.36 -8.48 -18.80
CA LYS A 525 30.84 -9.28 -17.66
C LYS A 525 30.52 -10.77 -17.78
N ILE A 526 29.74 -11.21 -18.77
CA ILE A 526 29.42 -12.63 -19.01
C ILE A 526 30.51 -13.26 -19.91
N PRO A 527 31.36 -14.17 -19.41
CA PRO A 527 32.58 -14.60 -20.13
C PRO A 527 32.41 -15.66 -21.22
N LYS A 528 31.21 -15.98 -21.73
CA LYS A 528 31.03 -17.15 -22.61
C LYS A 528 30.06 -16.96 -23.77
N PHE A 529 30.23 -15.95 -24.58
CA PHE A 529 29.71 -16.04 -25.94
C PHE A 529 30.75 -16.73 -26.85
N LYS A 530 30.32 -17.71 -27.63
CA LYS A 530 31.19 -18.44 -28.55
C LYS A 530 31.64 -17.60 -29.74
N SER A 531 30.92 -16.51 -30.04
CA SER A 531 31.24 -15.56 -31.09
C SER A 531 30.68 -14.17 -30.80
N GLU A 532 31.23 -13.12 -31.39
CA GLU A 532 30.69 -11.75 -31.33
C GLU A 532 29.30 -11.63 -31.94
N GLU A 533 28.94 -12.50 -32.89
CA GLU A 533 27.63 -12.57 -33.50
C GLU A 533 26.59 -13.11 -32.51
N GLU A 534 26.93 -14.15 -31.74
CA GLU A 534 26.07 -14.70 -30.67
C GLU A 534 25.83 -13.64 -29.58
N LYS A 535 26.86 -12.89 -29.19
CA LYS A 535 26.77 -11.78 -28.25
C LYS A 535 25.85 -10.68 -28.78
N LYS A 536 26.00 -10.26 -30.03
CA LYS A 536 25.18 -9.24 -30.67
C LYS A 536 23.72 -9.65 -30.75
N ASN A 537 23.44 -10.92 -31.07
CA ASN A 537 22.08 -11.46 -31.13
C ASN A 537 21.45 -11.53 -29.74
N ALA A 538 22.17 -11.97 -28.71
CA ALA A 538 21.71 -11.97 -27.32
C ALA A 538 21.38 -10.56 -26.84
N MET A 539 22.24 -9.57 -27.15
CA MET A 539 21.99 -8.16 -26.85
C MET A 539 20.70 -7.65 -27.51
N ALA A 540 20.49 -7.93 -28.79
CA ALA A 540 19.30 -7.47 -29.50
C ALA A 540 18.00 -8.10 -28.99
N VAL A 541 18.05 -9.35 -28.52
CA VAL A 541 16.89 -10.03 -27.89
C VAL A 541 16.56 -9.37 -26.56
N PHE A 542 17.57 -9.12 -25.76
CA PHE A 542 17.36 -8.53 -24.45
C PHE A 542 16.94 -7.05 -24.52
N GLN A 543 17.52 -6.25 -25.36
CA GLN A 543 17.08 -4.86 -25.59
C GLN A 543 15.56 -4.82 -25.89
N ARG A 544 15.08 -5.75 -26.73
CA ARG A 544 13.66 -5.86 -27.03
C ARG A 544 12.83 -6.26 -25.79
N GLN A 545 13.33 -7.18 -24.98
CA GLN A 545 12.64 -7.61 -23.76
C GLN A 545 12.60 -6.51 -22.70
N ALA A 546 13.74 -5.87 -22.46
CA ALA A 546 13.85 -4.74 -21.52
C ALA A 546 12.92 -3.58 -21.93
N MET A 547 12.92 -3.24 -23.23
CA MET A 547 12.04 -2.21 -23.77
C MET A 547 10.57 -2.57 -23.64
N HIS A 548 10.21 -3.83 -23.92
CA HIS A 548 8.83 -4.30 -23.78
C HIS A 548 8.39 -4.24 -22.30
N MET A 549 9.24 -4.67 -21.38
CA MET A 549 8.97 -4.62 -19.94
C MET A 549 8.80 -3.18 -19.46
N MET A 550 9.67 -2.27 -19.89
CA MET A 550 9.59 -0.85 -19.57
C MET A 550 8.28 -0.22 -20.06
N LYS A 551 7.93 -0.41 -21.35
CA LYS A 551 6.67 0.08 -21.93
C LYS A 551 5.46 -0.45 -21.18
N THR A 552 5.48 -1.72 -20.80
CA THR A 552 4.41 -2.36 -20.04
C THR A 552 4.27 -1.73 -18.65
N ASN A 553 5.36 -1.53 -17.93
CA ASN A 553 5.35 -0.89 -16.60
C ASN A 553 4.90 0.57 -16.67
N ILE A 554 5.33 1.32 -17.69
CA ILE A 554 4.88 2.71 -17.89
C ILE A 554 3.36 2.74 -18.18
N ARG A 555 2.85 1.83 -18.99
CA ARG A 555 1.41 1.74 -19.29
C ARG A 555 0.61 1.47 -18.03
N TYR A 556 0.98 0.46 -17.24
CA TYR A 556 0.30 0.18 -15.98
C TYR A 556 0.43 1.34 -14.98
N GLY A 557 1.61 1.93 -14.86
CA GLY A 557 1.81 3.10 -14.01
C GLY A 557 0.97 4.31 -14.42
N LYS A 558 0.71 4.49 -15.72
CA LYS A 558 -0.22 5.53 -16.23
C LYS A 558 -1.66 5.25 -15.82
N GLU A 559 -2.09 3.99 -15.85
CA GLU A 559 -3.42 3.59 -15.38
C GLU A 559 -3.56 3.84 -13.88
N ASP A 560 -2.56 3.42 -13.08
CA ASP A 560 -2.49 3.68 -11.64
C ASP A 560 -2.57 5.19 -11.34
N ALA A 561 -1.72 5.99 -11.99
CA ALA A 561 -1.71 7.44 -11.83
C ALA A 561 -3.04 8.09 -12.20
N THR A 562 -3.73 7.59 -13.24
CA THR A 562 -5.02 8.11 -13.67
C THR A 562 -6.10 7.81 -12.65
N TYR A 563 -6.12 6.59 -12.11
CA TYR A 563 -7.06 6.19 -11.07
C TYR A 563 -6.85 6.97 -9.77
N TRP A 564 -5.62 7.01 -9.28
CA TRP A 564 -5.33 7.74 -8.03
C TRP A 564 -5.52 9.25 -8.15
N LEU A 565 -5.27 9.82 -9.32
CA LEU A 565 -5.59 11.23 -9.57
C LEU A 565 -7.11 11.48 -9.47
N ALA A 566 -7.94 10.56 -9.95
CA ALA A 566 -9.39 10.64 -9.77
C ALA A 566 -9.79 10.68 -8.29
N LEU A 567 -9.16 9.83 -7.45
CA LEU A 567 -9.40 9.81 -6.00
C LEU A 567 -8.98 11.13 -5.35
N VAL A 568 -7.80 11.65 -5.69
CA VAL A 568 -7.31 12.94 -5.16
C VAL A 568 -8.27 14.09 -5.51
N VAL A 569 -8.76 14.16 -6.75
CA VAL A 569 -9.67 15.24 -7.13
C VAL A 569 -11.05 15.07 -6.51
N PHE A 570 -11.49 13.83 -6.25
CA PHE A 570 -12.69 13.55 -5.46
C PHE A 570 -12.53 14.06 -4.01
N ASP A 571 -11.44 13.71 -3.34
CA ASP A 571 -11.17 14.12 -1.95
C ASP A 571 -11.06 15.65 -1.79
N ARG A 572 -10.77 16.36 -2.90
CA ARG A 572 -10.79 17.82 -2.96
C ARG A 572 -12.17 18.41 -3.30
N GLY A 573 -13.21 17.58 -3.39
CA GLY A 573 -14.57 18.01 -3.74
C GLY A 573 -14.78 18.37 -5.22
N ASN A 574 -13.82 18.08 -6.10
CA ASN A 574 -13.97 18.33 -7.54
C ASN A 574 -14.58 17.12 -8.24
N TYR A 575 -15.87 16.90 -7.99
CA TYR A 575 -16.60 15.73 -8.49
C TYR A 575 -16.69 15.67 -10.01
N SER A 576 -16.81 16.82 -10.71
CA SER A 576 -16.84 16.85 -12.18
C SER A 576 -15.54 16.32 -12.80
N SER A 577 -14.39 16.74 -12.27
CA SER A 577 -13.10 16.21 -12.74
C SER A 577 -12.91 14.75 -12.37
N ALA A 578 -13.32 14.32 -11.17
CA ALA A 578 -13.26 12.93 -10.76
C ALA A 578 -14.09 12.03 -11.69
N GLU A 579 -15.30 12.47 -12.04
CA GLU A 579 -16.17 11.78 -13.01
C GLU A 579 -15.50 11.65 -14.38
N ASP A 580 -14.88 12.71 -14.92
CA ASP A 580 -14.18 12.67 -16.20
C ASP A 580 -13.02 11.66 -16.20
N TYR A 581 -12.21 11.65 -15.12
CA TYR A 581 -11.12 10.69 -14.98
C TYR A 581 -11.62 9.26 -14.91
N LEU A 582 -12.64 8.99 -14.10
CA LEU A 582 -13.16 7.63 -13.87
C LEU A 582 -13.91 7.10 -15.10
N SER A 583 -14.84 7.89 -15.68
CA SER A 583 -15.67 7.45 -16.80
C SER A 583 -14.88 7.41 -18.12
N LYS A 584 -14.33 8.55 -18.56
CA LYS A 584 -13.74 8.65 -19.89
C LYS A 584 -12.32 8.12 -19.98
N ARG A 585 -11.50 8.36 -18.92
CA ARG A 585 -10.07 8.04 -19.02
C ARG A 585 -9.72 6.66 -18.53
N ILE A 586 -10.56 6.05 -17.67
CA ILE A 586 -10.40 4.67 -17.22
C ILE A 586 -11.40 3.77 -17.91
N LEU A 587 -12.70 3.94 -17.65
CA LEU A 587 -13.70 2.97 -18.10
C LEU A 587 -13.87 2.91 -19.62
N GLU A 588 -13.81 4.05 -20.32
CA GLU A 588 -13.93 4.09 -21.78
C GLU A 588 -12.61 3.77 -22.51
N ARG A 589 -11.46 4.36 -22.05
CA ARG A 589 -10.18 4.19 -22.75
C ARG A 589 -9.44 2.92 -22.40
N THR A 590 -9.59 2.44 -21.16
CA THR A 590 -8.94 1.22 -20.65
C THR A 590 -9.95 0.29 -19.98
N PRO A 591 -10.94 -0.26 -20.74
CA PRO A 591 -12.03 -1.05 -20.17
C PRO A 591 -11.56 -2.33 -19.45
N ASN A 592 -10.37 -2.82 -19.77
CA ASN A 592 -9.74 -3.99 -19.14
C ASN A 592 -8.71 -3.58 -18.06
N SER A 593 -8.74 -2.35 -17.58
CA SER A 593 -7.86 -1.91 -16.50
C SER A 593 -8.10 -2.71 -15.22
N PRO A 594 -7.05 -3.05 -14.45
CA PRO A 594 -7.22 -3.67 -13.14
C PRO A 594 -8.02 -2.78 -12.17
N TRP A 595 -8.15 -1.50 -12.48
CA TRP A 595 -8.94 -0.54 -11.69
C TRP A 595 -10.42 -0.47 -12.08
N ARG A 596 -10.92 -1.31 -13.00
CA ARG A 596 -12.29 -1.24 -13.49
C ARG A 596 -13.34 -1.28 -12.37
N HIS A 597 -13.22 -2.23 -11.44
CA HIS A 597 -14.15 -2.35 -10.32
C HIS A 597 -14.08 -1.16 -9.37
N GLY A 598 -12.87 -0.73 -9.00
CA GLY A 598 -12.67 0.47 -8.18
C GLY A 598 -13.14 1.74 -8.87
N ALA A 599 -12.95 1.85 -10.19
CA ALA A 599 -13.41 3.00 -10.96
C ALA A 599 -14.93 3.08 -11.02
N LEU A 600 -15.65 1.97 -11.21
CA LEU A 600 -17.12 1.95 -11.17
C LEU A 600 -17.65 2.30 -9.78
N PHE A 601 -17.05 1.73 -8.72
CA PHE A 601 -17.44 2.06 -7.35
C PHE A 601 -17.24 3.56 -7.04
N ASN A 602 -16.06 4.10 -7.34
CA ASN A 602 -15.74 5.50 -7.07
C ASN A 602 -16.50 6.47 -8.00
N LEU A 603 -16.83 6.03 -9.23
CA LEU A 603 -17.70 6.80 -10.11
C LEU A 603 -19.12 6.91 -9.52
N ALA A 604 -19.69 5.81 -9.03
CA ALA A 604 -20.98 5.84 -8.36
C ALA A 604 -20.96 6.79 -7.15
N GLN A 605 -19.93 6.70 -6.29
CA GLN A 605 -19.77 7.65 -5.17
C GLN A 605 -19.62 9.11 -5.63
N THR A 606 -18.89 9.35 -6.72
CA THR A 606 -18.72 10.69 -7.28
C THR A 606 -20.04 11.28 -7.74
N VAL A 607 -20.84 10.49 -8.45
CA VAL A 607 -22.15 10.87 -8.97
C VAL A 607 -23.16 11.05 -7.84
N GLU A 608 -23.13 10.19 -6.81
CA GLU A 608 -23.91 10.33 -5.58
C GLU A 608 -23.56 11.64 -4.84
N ALA A 609 -22.25 11.92 -4.66
CA ALA A 609 -21.79 13.16 -4.03
C ALA A 609 -22.21 14.42 -4.80
N ALA A 610 -22.36 14.30 -6.12
CA ALA A 610 -22.91 15.36 -6.98
C ALA A 610 -24.46 15.46 -6.96
N GLY A 611 -25.15 14.65 -6.14
CA GLY A 611 -26.62 14.66 -5.99
C GLY A 611 -27.39 13.94 -7.11
N GLN A 612 -26.73 13.16 -7.96
CA GLN A 612 -27.36 12.41 -9.07
C GLN A 612 -27.71 10.99 -8.60
N ILE A 613 -28.67 10.86 -7.72
CA ILE A 613 -28.97 9.65 -6.94
C ILE A 613 -29.33 8.45 -7.81
N GLU A 614 -30.28 8.61 -8.75
CA GLU A 614 -30.73 7.51 -9.63
C GLU A 614 -29.58 7.01 -10.51
N ARG A 615 -28.75 7.93 -11.01
CA ARG A 615 -27.58 7.56 -11.83
C ARG A 615 -26.53 6.83 -10.98
N ALA A 616 -26.30 7.25 -9.75
CA ALA A 616 -25.40 6.56 -8.82
C ALA A 616 -25.87 5.13 -8.57
N ALA A 617 -27.16 4.94 -8.29
CA ALA A 617 -27.74 3.61 -8.08
C ALA A 617 -27.58 2.70 -9.31
N MET A 618 -27.81 3.22 -10.52
CA MET A 618 -27.59 2.46 -11.77
C MET A 618 -26.13 2.03 -11.93
N ILE A 619 -25.17 2.90 -11.59
CA ILE A 619 -23.75 2.58 -11.70
C ILE A 619 -23.37 1.50 -10.66
N TYR A 620 -23.84 1.61 -9.43
CA TYR A 620 -23.61 0.56 -8.41
C TYR A 620 -24.16 -0.81 -8.87
N GLN A 621 -25.32 -0.86 -9.54
CA GLN A 621 -25.94 -2.09 -10.04
C GLN A 621 -25.24 -2.67 -11.28
N SER A 622 -24.47 -1.87 -12.02
CA SER A 622 -23.89 -2.27 -13.29
C SER A 622 -22.72 -3.25 -13.18
N ASP A 623 -22.07 -3.34 -12.03
CA ASP A 623 -20.85 -4.15 -11.84
C ASP A 623 -21.13 -5.39 -10.99
N THR A 624 -21.73 -6.39 -11.63
CA THR A 624 -22.12 -7.66 -10.99
C THR A 624 -20.96 -8.63 -10.77
N GLU A 625 -19.80 -8.38 -11.39
CA GLU A 625 -18.59 -9.20 -11.27
C GLU A 625 -17.63 -8.69 -10.19
N ALA A 626 -17.90 -7.53 -9.60
CA ALA A 626 -17.04 -6.98 -8.56
C ALA A 626 -17.07 -7.87 -7.29
N PRO A 627 -15.93 -8.03 -6.61
CA PRO A 627 -15.89 -8.78 -5.34
C PRO A 627 -16.84 -8.23 -4.27
N ASP A 628 -17.14 -6.92 -4.30
CA ASP A 628 -18.09 -6.22 -3.43
C ASP A 628 -19.47 -5.96 -4.09
N ALA A 629 -19.81 -6.68 -5.16
CA ALA A 629 -21.08 -6.50 -5.88
C ALA A 629 -22.30 -6.56 -4.96
N TYR A 630 -22.29 -7.46 -3.97
CA TYR A 630 -23.38 -7.58 -2.98
C TYR A 630 -23.59 -6.26 -2.21
N GLY A 631 -22.53 -5.67 -1.69
CA GLY A 631 -22.61 -4.39 -0.97
C GLY A 631 -23.06 -3.24 -1.87
N ARG A 632 -22.63 -3.22 -3.14
CA ARG A 632 -23.06 -2.23 -4.13
C ARG A 632 -24.55 -2.33 -4.42
N LEU A 633 -25.10 -3.53 -4.54
CA LEU A 633 -26.53 -3.73 -4.74
C LEU A 633 -27.35 -3.25 -3.53
N LEU A 634 -26.88 -3.52 -2.31
CA LEU A 634 -27.52 -2.99 -1.08
C LEU A 634 -27.51 -1.46 -1.09
N ARG A 635 -26.37 -0.85 -1.37
CA ARG A 635 -26.25 0.62 -1.41
C ARG A 635 -27.18 1.22 -2.46
N ALA A 636 -27.23 0.63 -3.67
CA ALA A 636 -28.12 1.08 -4.73
C ALA A 636 -29.61 1.01 -4.32
N ARG A 637 -30.01 -0.08 -3.65
CA ARG A 637 -31.37 -0.23 -3.12
C ARG A 637 -31.69 0.87 -2.11
N TRP A 638 -30.84 1.07 -1.12
CA TRP A 638 -31.08 2.06 -0.06
C TRP A 638 -31.06 3.49 -0.60
N LEU A 639 -30.26 3.80 -1.59
CA LEU A 639 -30.28 5.10 -2.27
C LEU A 639 -31.63 5.43 -2.93
N LEU A 640 -32.35 4.39 -3.41
CA LEU A 640 -33.64 4.55 -4.08
C LEU A 640 -34.84 4.43 -3.14
N GLU A 641 -34.66 3.90 -1.93
CA GLU A 641 -35.68 3.84 -0.90
C GLU A 641 -35.96 5.28 -0.40
N LYS A 642 -37.23 5.68 -0.42
CA LYS A 642 -37.63 6.97 0.17
C LYS A 642 -37.82 6.81 1.66
N ASP A 643 -37.39 7.79 2.45
CA ASP A 643 -37.60 7.81 3.89
C ASP A 643 -39.07 7.57 4.22
N GLY A 644 -39.37 6.44 4.88
CA GLY A 644 -40.70 6.10 5.36
C GLY A 644 -41.47 5.01 4.60
N GLN A 645 -40.82 4.26 3.68
CA GLN A 645 -41.41 3.03 3.12
C GLN A 645 -40.76 1.77 3.67
#